data_6ab41b29d4c86892c268863e630b8abf
#
_entry.id   6ab41b29d4c86892c268863e630b8abf
#
_cell.length_a   1.000
_cell.length_b   1.000
_cell.length_c   1.000
_cell.angle_alpha   90.00
_cell.angle_beta   90.00
_cell.angle_gamma   90.00
#
_symmetry.space_group_name_H-M   'P 1'
#
loop_
_entity.id
_entity.type
_entity.pdbx_description
1 polymer ?
#
loop_
_entity_poly.entity_id
_entity_poly.type
_entity_poly.pdbx_seq_one_letter_code
_entity_poly.pdbx_strand_id
1 'polypeptide(L)'
;MKYLNMRKLMQFWILMALMLPAQSSVAQMKSENISCSAKLENDLLILENSRISRTYQWNSGNIISRSLTDKVSGKTWQMNSKKPDIALPGETEKAENGVFTSKLIAETSISPGHLEAEIVYTLGKLEVKRVFRLYSDCPVIACDLYFRGESTNTWLQIGTNLADMVNLEKLTASNAGNNAPVIEKLELPGKHWQLNTVEFFDITDRFNTLVKSVNALSYRPNYYRGNLLFAHDNVTNNGIFILKEAPTSNVQLAYPGSDFVTEYGAFRAIGIGINPADLDPKEWKRGYGFATGVYSGDQKNGLIALRNYQKNLRILKPGRDEMVLMNTWGDRGQDTRVRESFAIAELEAGAKLGITHFQLDDGWQTGRSSNSALKGGSLEAIWNNPHYWEPNAEKFPNGLEPVVKKGKDLGIEVCLWFNPSRDNSNQHWEQDADALIGLFKKYGIRTFKIDGVNLPDKTAELNFRKFLDKVSQATDKQVVFNLDVTAGRRGGYHYFNEYGNLFLENRYTDWQNYYPYATLRNLWMLSKYVPTQRFQIEFLNKWRNADKYADDPFGPANYSFDYLFAITMAAQPLAWFEGTGLPEEAMKVGAPVIRKYREIQSDLHNGDIFPIGDEPSGRSWTGFQSVREGKGYFIIFREANDSPKYKMKTWLKPGTQINCTPVIGKGKAFSAKAGIDGVITFELLQKNSYALYKYTLGKEK
;
A
#
# COMPACT_ATOMS: atom_id res chain seq x y z
N MET A 1 60.56 35.27 -42.48
CA MET A 1 59.32 34.90 -43.17
C MET A 1 59.03 33.42 -43.00
N LYS A 2 59.00 32.89 -41.74
CA LYS A 2 58.68 31.47 -41.48
C LYS A 2 57.90 31.27 -40.17
N TYR A 3 57.38 32.32 -39.53
CA TYR A 3 56.64 32.25 -38.27
C TYR A 3 55.14 32.64 -38.37
N LEU A 4 54.67 32.99 -39.58
CA LEU A 4 53.26 33.44 -39.74
C LEU A 4 52.26 32.34 -40.18
N ASN A 5 52.77 31.16 -40.54
CA ASN A 5 51.85 30.07 -41.02
C ASN A 5 51.49 29.02 -40.00
N MET A 6 52.13 29.02 -38.83
CA MET A 6 51.78 28.06 -37.78
C MET A 6 50.59 28.47 -36.90
N ARG A 7 50.35 29.79 -36.73
CA ARG A 7 49.18 30.28 -35.97
C ARG A 7 47.82 30.10 -36.69
N LYS A 8 47.83 30.14 -38.01
CA LYS A 8 46.59 29.90 -38.81
C LYS A 8 46.20 28.41 -38.90
N LEU A 9 47.18 27.50 -38.87
CA LEU A 9 46.88 26.06 -38.81
C LEU A 9 46.39 25.62 -37.42
N MET A 10 46.90 26.22 -36.35
CA MET A 10 46.42 25.89 -35.00
C MET A 10 45.03 26.45 -34.69
N GLN A 11 44.62 27.57 -35.31
CA GLN A 11 43.24 28.06 -35.17
C GLN A 11 42.23 27.23 -35.98
N PHE A 12 42.64 26.62 -37.10
CA PHE A 12 41.76 25.73 -37.88
C PHE A 12 41.54 24.40 -37.23
N TRP A 13 42.50 23.88 -36.49
CA TRP A 13 42.35 22.64 -35.71
C TRP A 13 41.55 22.84 -34.40
N ILE A 14 41.54 24.00 -33.78
CA ILE A 14 40.74 24.35 -32.60
C ILE A 14 39.28 24.61 -32.98
N LEU A 15 38.97 25.11 -34.22
CA LEU A 15 37.59 25.25 -34.67
C LEU A 15 36.97 23.93 -35.19
N MET A 16 37.79 22.97 -35.61
CA MET A 16 37.31 21.66 -36.04
C MET A 16 37.11 20.66 -34.88
N ALA A 17 37.72 20.92 -33.71
CA ALA A 17 37.48 20.14 -32.49
C ALA A 17 36.21 20.56 -31.72
N LEU A 18 35.55 21.68 -32.14
CA LEU A 18 34.32 22.18 -31.51
C LEU A 18 33.04 21.81 -32.30
N MET A 19 33.15 21.06 -33.40
CA MET A 19 32.03 20.57 -34.19
C MET A 19 31.96 19.02 -34.25
N LEU A 20 32.46 18.34 -33.23
CA LEU A 20 32.01 16.96 -32.99
C LEU A 20 30.66 17.08 -32.31
N PRO A 21 29.58 16.46 -32.87
CA PRO A 21 28.33 16.35 -32.16
C PRO A 21 28.68 15.68 -30.84
N ALA A 22 28.24 16.27 -29.74
CA ALA A 22 28.18 15.59 -28.47
C ALA A 22 27.34 14.32 -28.69
N GLN A 23 27.99 13.21 -29.01
CA GLN A 23 27.40 11.90 -28.80
C GLN A 23 27.21 11.86 -27.29
N SER A 24 25.98 12.21 -26.87
CA SER A 24 25.47 11.78 -25.60
C SER A 24 25.75 10.28 -25.55
N SER A 25 26.73 9.89 -24.76
CA SER A 25 26.86 8.53 -24.27
C SER A 25 25.62 8.27 -23.44
N VAL A 26 24.51 7.97 -24.09
CA VAL A 26 23.45 7.18 -23.50
C VAL A 26 24.17 5.90 -23.11
N ALA A 27 24.48 5.79 -21.82
CA ALA A 27 24.88 4.53 -21.26
C ALA A 27 23.77 3.55 -21.66
N GLN A 28 24.06 2.69 -22.59
CA GLN A 28 23.24 1.58 -23.01
C GLN A 28 23.31 0.61 -21.83
N MET A 29 22.57 0.95 -20.73
CA MET A 29 22.26 -0.02 -19.70
C MET A 29 21.40 -1.07 -20.39
N LYS A 30 21.92 -2.28 -20.43
CA LYS A 30 21.25 -3.46 -20.95
C LYS A 30 19.88 -3.58 -20.27
N SER A 31 18.83 -3.24 -20.97
CA SER A 31 17.42 -3.48 -20.61
C SER A 31 17.05 -4.92 -20.96
N GLU A 32 17.79 -5.90 -20.42
CA GLU A 32 17.73 -7.28 -20.91
C GLU A 32 16.42 -8.01 -20.63
N ASN A 33 15.42 -7.41 -19.93
CA ASN A 33 14.21 -8.18 -19.58
C ASN A 33 12.87 -7.40 -19.54
N ILE A 34 12.74 -6.24 -20.16
CA ILE A 34 11.43 -5.56 -20.20
C ILE A 34 10.72 -5.96 -21.50
N SER A 35 9.80 -6.94 -21.38
CA SER A 35 8.98 -7.42 -22.49
C SER A 35 7.66 -6.65 -22.64
N CYS A 36 7.74 -5.30 -22.69
CA CYS A 36 6.59 -4.43 -22.86
C CYS A 36 6.69 -3.65 -24.17
N SER A 37 5.55 -3.35 -24.78
CA SER A 37 5.45 -2.56 -26.01
C SER A 37 4.34 -1.52 -25.90
N ALA A 38 4.62 -0.32 -26.40
CA ALA A 38 3.64 0.74 -26.61
C ALA A 38 3.88 1.35 -28.00
N LYS A 39 2.90 1.25 -28.90
CA LYS A 39 3.01 1.69 -30.29
C LYS A 39 1.77 2.41 -30.75
N LEU A 40 1.95 3.50 -31.46
CA LEU A 40 0.90 4.21 -32.17
C LEU A 40 1.14 4.05 -33.67
N GLU A 41 0.30 3.24 -34.33
CA GLU A 41 0.40 2.95 -35.75
C GLU A 41 -1.02 2.93 -36.37
N ASN A 42 -1.21 3.55 -37.54
CA ASN A 42 -2.48 3.60 -38.25
C ASN A 42 -3.68 4.03 -37.36
N ASP A 43 -3.49 5.07 -36.55
CA ASP A 43 -4.47 5.57 -35.59
C ASP A 43 -4.90 4.54 -34.51
N LEU A 44 -4.10 3.52 -34.27
CA LEU A 44 -4.28 2.57 -33.19
C LEU A 44 -3.11 2.67 -32.21
N LEU A 45 -3.41 2.95 -30.94
CA LEU A 45 -2.46 2.83 -29.84
C LEU A 45 -2.59 1.43 -29.25
N ILE A 46 -1.50 0.68 -29.24
CA ILE A 46 -1.43 -0.67 -28.68
C ILE A 46 -0.48 -0.65 -27.50
N LEU A 47 -0.97 -1.01 -26.32
CA LEU A 47 -0.22 -1.19 -25.10
C LEU A 47 -0.23 -2.66 -24.72
N GLU A 48 0.94 -3.31 -24.62
CA GLU A 48 0.97 -4.75 -24.35
C GLU A 48 2.25 -5.24 -23.66
N ASN A 49 2.14 -6.40 -23.02
CA ASN A 49 3.25 -7.22 -22.54
C ASN A 49 2.96 -8.71 -22.82
N SER A 50 3.62 -9.63 -22.11
CA SER A 50 3.39 -11.08 -22.27
C SER A 50 2.00 -11.56 -21.81
N ARG A 51 1.29 -10.80 -20.95
CA ARG A 51 0.06 -11.21 -20.26
C ARG A 51 -1.19 -10.48 -20.73
N ILE A 52 -1.08 -9.22 -21.10
CA ILE A 52 -2.20 -8.34 -21.41
C ILE A 52 -1.90 -7.52 -22.67
N SER A 53 -2.93 -7.27 -23.47
CA SER A 53 -2.89 -6.29 -24.54
C SER A 53 -4.15 -5.43 -24.52
N ARG A 54 -4.00 -4.14 -24.74
CA ARG A 54 -5.10 -3.19 -24.85
C ARG A 54 -4.89 -2.31 -26.07
N THR A 55 -5.92 -2.23 -26.92
CA THR A 55 -5.91 -1.42 -28.13
C THR A 55 -6.89 -0.28 -28.00
N TYR A 56 -6.45 0.90 -28.40
CA TYR A 56 -7.24 2.12 -28.43
C TYR A 56 -7.26 2.73 -29.82
N GLN A 57 -8.38 3.32 -30.20
CA GLN A 57 -8.43 4.24 -31.31
C GLN A 57 -7.81 5.57 -30.89
N TRP A 58 -6.87 6.07 -31.65
CA TRP A 58 -6.34 7.40 -31.49
C TRP A 58 -7.43 8.44 -31.88
N ASN A 59 -7.63 9.39 -31.01
CA ASN A 59 -8.59 10.49 -31.21
C ASN A 59 -7.93 11.79 -30.75
N SER A 60 -6.87 12.19 -31.45
CA SER A 60 -6.03 13.36 -31.10
C SER A 60 -5.56 13.34 -29.62
N GLY A 61 -5.31 12.15 -29.06
CA GLY A 61 -4.85 11.96 -27.69
C GLY A 61 -5.95 11.56 -26.69
N ASN A 62 -7.23 11.97 -26.85
CA ASN A 62 -8.32 11.48 -26.00
C ASN A 62 -8.81 10.12 -26.55
N ILE A 63 -8.08 9.07 -26.24
CA ILE A 63 -8.22 7.73 -26.82
C ILE A 63 -9.54 7.04 -26.49
N ILE A 64 -9.96 6.12 -27.36
CA ILE A 64 -11.19 5.33 -27.25
C ILE A 64 -10.84 3.86 -27.18
N SER A 65 -11.23 3.14 -26.17
CA SER A 65 -10.98 1.70 -26.01
C SER A 65 -11.61 0.89 -27.13
N ARG A 66 -10.82 -0.02 -27.75
CA ARG A 66 -11.25 -0.92 -28.84
C ARG A 66 -11.22 -2.38 -28.44
N SER A 67 -10.18 -2.81 -27.75
CA SER A 67 -10.10 -4.20 -27.28
C SER A 67 -9.28 -4.29 -25.99
N LEU A 68 -9.58 -5.34 -25.23
CA LEU A 68 -8.82 -5.78 -24.07
C LEU A 68 -8.62 -7.30 -24.21
N THR A 69 -7.38 -7.76 -24.10
CA THR A 69 -7.01 -9.18 -24.30
C THR A 69 -6.28 -9.72 -23.08
N ASP A 70 -6.75 -10.82 -22.53
CA ASP A 70 -5.95 -11.72 -21.70
C ASP A 70 -5.15 -12.65 -22.62
N LYS A 71 -3.86 -12.41 -22.75
CA LYS A 71 -2.98 -13.16 -23.67
C LYS A 71 -2.72 -14.60 -23.19
N VAL A 72 -2.97 -14.90 -21.93
CA VAL A 72 -2.78 -16.25 -21.39
C VAL A 72 -3.92 -17.17 -21.77
N SER A 73 -5.15 -16.71 -21.61
CA SER A 73 -6.34 -17.48 -22.04
C SER A 73 -6.68 -17.27 -23.52
N GLY A 74 -6.10 -16.27 -24.19
CA GLY A 74 -6.48 -15.85 -25.53
C GLY A 74 -7.81 -15.11 -25.61
N LYS A 75 -8.45 -14.80 -24.47
CA LYS A 75 -9.72 -14.10 -24.43
C LYS A 75 -9.53 -12.64 -24.82
N THR A 76 -10.26 -12.23 -25.88
CA THR A 76 -10.34 -10.83 -26.29
C THR A 76 -11.78 -10.32 -26.16
N TRP A 77 -11.94 -9.21 -25.49
CA TRP A 77 -13.19 -8.45 -25.48
C TRP A 77 -13.06 -7.29 -26.48
N GLN A 78 -13.89 -7.31 -27.53
CA GLN A 78 -14.01 -6.21 -28.48
C GLN A 78 -15.00 -5.17 -27.93
N MET A 79 -14.64 -3.90 -28.01
CA MET A 79 -15.46 -2.79 -27.50
C MET A 79 -15.91 -1.91 -28.67
N ASN A 80 -17.19 -1.54 -28.65
CA ASN A 80 -17.79 -0.68 -29.65
C ASN A 80 -18.00 0.75 -29.16
N SER A 81 -17.19 1.20 -28.21
CA SER A 81 -17.27 2.57 -27.68
C SER A 81 -17.09 3.60 -28.79
N LYS A 82 -17.95 4.60 -28.78
CA LYS A 82 -17.87 5.74 -29.72
C LYS A 82 -17.33 7.00 -29.04
N LYS A 83 -17.20 6.98 -27.73
CA LYS A 83 -16.77 8.12 -26.90
C LYS A 83 -15.43 7.85 -26.26
N PRO A 84 -14.63 8.88 -26.01
CA PRO A 84 -13.37 8.75 -25.28
C PRO A 84 -13.52 8.09 -23.90
N ASP A 85 -12.42 7.52 -23.40
CA ASP A 85 -12.40 6.86 -22.10
C ASP A 85 -12.40 7.85 -20.95
N ILE A 86 -11.79 9.03 -21.14
CA ILE A 86 -11.84 10.14 -20.18
C ILE A 86 -12.94 11.10 -20.59
N ALA A 87 -13.81 11.40 -19.65
CA ALA A 87 -14.87 12.40 -19.81
C ALA A 87 -14.93 13.29 -18.56
N LEU A 88 -14.88 14.60 -18.78
CA LEU A 88 -14.94 15.61 -17.72
C LEU A 88 -16.21 16.44 -17.90
N PRO A 89 -17.04 16.60 -16.88
CA PRO A 89 -18.31 17.34 -16.99
C PRO A 89 -18.11 18.77 -17.51
N GLY A 90 -18.81 19.11 -18.57
CA GLY A 90 -18.76 20.43 -19.19
C GLY A 90 -17.57 20.69 -20.11
N GLU A 91 -16.55 19.82 -20.10
CA GLU A 91 -15.42 19.94 -21.02
C GLU A 91 -15.81 19.38 -22.42
N THR A 92 -15.13 19.89 -23.45
CA THR A 92 -15.26 19.32 -24.79
C THR A 92 -14.68 17.91 -24.83
N GLU A 93 -15.36 16.99 -25.53
CA GLU A 93 -14.81 15.65 -25.80
C GLU A 93 -13.81 15.68 -26.99
N LYS A 94 -13.79 16.76 -27.75
CA LYS A 94 -12.89 16.93 -28.90
C LYS A 94 -11.50 17.31 -28.42
N ALA A 95 -10.58 16.37 -28.55
CA ALA A 95 -9.17 16.59 -28.22
C ALA A 95 -8.42 17.22 -29.42
N GLU A 96 -7.40 18.01 -29.09
CA GLU A 96 -6.47 18.61 -30.04
C GLU A 96 -5.03 18.45 -29.52
N ASN A 97 -4.05 18.59 -30.42
CA ASN A 97 -2.61 18.58 -30.11
C ASN A 97 -2.13 17.30 -29.40
N GLY A 98 -2.74 16.16 -29.71
CA GLY A 98 -2.36 14.88 -29.10
C GLY A 98 -0.94 14.46 -29.46
N VAL A 99 -0.11 14.22 -28.45
CA VAL A 99 1.25 13.72 -28.59
C VAL A 99 1.40 12.43 -27.83
N PHE A 100 2.01 11.43 -28.43
CA PHE A 100 2.34 10.14 -27.82
C PHE A 100 3.86 9.98 -27.75
N THR A 101 4.34 9.56 -26.58
CA THR A 101 5.75 9.16 -26.37
C THR A 101 5.82 7.91 -25.50
N SER A 102 6.89 7.15 -25.60
CA SER A 102 7.15 6.03 -24.69
C SER A 102 8.63 5.95 -24.32
N LYS A 103 8.91 5.50 -23.11
CA LYS A 103 10.25 5.33 -22.58
C LYS A 103 10.34 4.14 -21.63
N LEU A 104 11.50 3.50 -21.58
CA LEU A 104 11.82 2.51 -20.58
C LEU A 104 12.33 3.19 -19.30
N ILE A 105 11.76 2.81 -18.17
CA ILE A 105 12.21 3.23 -16.86
C ILE A 105 13.07 2.11 -16.28
N ALA A 106 14.30 2.44 -15.91
CA ALA A 106 15.22 1.49 -15.31
C ALA A 106 14.76 1.05 -13.91
N GLU A 107 15.07 -0.19 -13.55
CA GLU A 107 14.89 -0.70 -12.19
C GLU A 107 15.67 0.15 -11.18
N THR A 108 15.09 0.30 -10.00
CA THR A 108 15.72 0.96 -8.85
C THR A 108 15.77 0.02 -7.65
N SER A 109 16.29 0.48 -6.53
CA SER A 109 16.29 -0.31 -5.29
C SER A 109 14.88 -0.57 -4.74
N ILE A 110 13.88 0.18 -5.16
CA ILE A 110 12.49 0.10 -4.66
C ILE A 110 11.43 -0.16 -5.73
N SER A 111 11.73 -0.01 -7.01
CA SER A 111 10.75 -0.22 -8.09
C SER A 111 11.35 -1.03 -9.23
N PRO A 112 10.61 -2.00 -9.81
CA PRO A 112 11.06 -2.76 -10.97
C PRO A 112 11.12 -1.86 -12.21
N GLY A 113 11.94 -2.28 -13.18
CA GLY A 113 11.94 -1.67 -14.50
C GLY A 113 10.59 -1.85 -15.20
N HIS A 114 10.15 -0.84 -15.94
CA HIS A 114 8.87 -0.84 -16.63
C HIS A 114 8.87 0.08 -17.87
N LEU A 115 7.84 -0.05 -18.68
CA LEU A 115 7.57 0.85 -19.78
C LEU A 115 6.57 1.92 -19.32
N GLU A 116 6.93 3.19 -19.53
CA GLU A 116 5.98 4.30 -19.48
C GLU A 116 5.58 4.70 -20.90
N ALA A 117 4.25 4.87 -21.11
CA ALA A 117 3.66 5.40 -22.33
C ALA A 117 2.87 6.66 -21.97
N GLU A 118 3.32 7.79 -22.45
CA GLU A 118 2.74 9.10 -22.13
C GLU A 118 1.92 9.63 -23.31
N ILE A 119 0.72 10.12 -23.01
CA ILE A 119 -0.13 10.84 -23.94
C ILE A 119 -0.42 12.21 -23.34
N VAL A 120 -0.18 13.26 -24.10
CA VAL A 120 -0.56 14.65 -23.75
C VAL A 120 -1.48 15.20 -24.84
N TYR A 121 -2.56 15.83 -24.44
CA TYR A 121 -3.52 16.46 -25.37
C TYR A 121 -4.27 17.61 -24.68
N THR A 122 -4.97 18.41 -25.48
CA THR A 122 -5.78 19.54 -24.99
C THR A 122 -7.27 19.30 -25.16
N LEU A 123 -8.06 19.74 -24.18
CA LEU A 123 -9.52 19.88 -24.23
C LEU A 123 -9.85 21.35 -24.02
N GLY A 124 -9.89 22.13 -25.13
CA GLY A 124 -9.96 23.58 -25.05
C GLY A 124 -8.73 24.18 -24.35
N LYS A 125 -8.91 24.79 -23.18
CA LYS A 125 -7.80 25.37 -22.36
C LYS A 125 -7.20 24.38 -21.34
N LEU A 126 -7.78 23.21 -21.21
CA LEU A 126 -7.32 22.18 -20.30
C LEU A 126 -6.35 21.24 -21.02
N GLU A 127 -5.16 21.03 -20.46
CA GLU A 127 -4.26 19.99 -20.89
C GLU A 127 -4.42 18.74 -19.99
N VAL A 128 -4.47 17.59 -20.61
CA VAL A 128 -4.55 16.28 -19.93
C VAL A 128 -3.32 15.46 -20.29
N LYS A 129 -2.68 14.88 -19.30
CA LYS A 129 -1.59 13.95 -19.47
C LYS A 129 -1.94 12.60 -18.84
N ARG A 130 -1.80 11.53 -19.60
CA ARG A 130 -1.96 10.14 -19.18
C ARG A 130 -0.61 9.46 -19.25
N VAL A 131 -0.21 8.82 -18.15
CA VAL A 131 1.03 8.04 -18.09
C VAL A 131 0.68 6.59 -17.78
N PHE A 132 0.69 5.75 -18.82
CA PHE A 132 0.48 4.32 -18.66
C PHE A 132 1.76 3.64 -18.18
N ARG A 133 1.63 2.73 -17.23
CA ARG A 133 2.73 1.92 -16.70
C ARG A 133 2.49 0.45 -17.02
N LEU A 134 3.44 -0.19 -17.70
CA LEU A 134 3.42 -1.59 -18.08
C LEU A 134 4.63 -2.30 -17.49
N TYR A 135 4.38 -3.35 -16.73
CA TYR A 135 5.41 -4.20 -16.14
C TYR A 135 5.49 -5.53 -16.92
N SER A 136 6.69 -6.08 -17.04
CA SER A 136 6.87 -7.40 -17.69
C SER A 136 6.10 -8.47 -16.91
N ASP A 137 5.48 -9.40 -17.64
CA ASP A 137 4.71 -10.52 -17.08
C ASP A 137 3.63 -10.13 -16.04
N CYS A 138 3.09 -8.90 -16.12
CA CYS A 138 2.03 -8.42 -15.26
C CYS A 138 0.70 -8.32 -16.05
N PRO A 139 -0.39 -8.96 -15.60
CA PRO A 139 -1.68 -8.93 -16.31
C PRO A 139 -2.45 -7.62 -16.11
N VAL A 140 -1.74 -6.50 -15.94
CA VAL A 140 -2.33 -5.20 -15.58
C VAL A 140 -1.68 -4.07 -16.36
N ILE A 141 -2.48 -3.12 -16.80
CA ILE A 141 -2.07 -1.80 -17.31
C ILE A 141 -2.58 -0.74 -16.33
N ALA A 142 -1.67 0.03 -15.76
CA ALA A 142 -1.99 1.15 -14.86
C ALA A 142 -1.86 2.49 -15.60
N CYS A 143 -2.55 3.51 -15.10
CA CYS A 143 -2.51 4.86 -15.66
C CYS A 143 -2.57 5.93 -14.58
N ASP A 144 -1.57 6.80 -14.55
CA ASP A 144 -1.57 8.02 -13.77
C ASP A 144 -2.14 9.18 -14.61
N LEU A 145 -2.88 10.08 -13.97
CA LEU A 145 -3.54 11.20 -14.62
C LEU A 145 -3.01 12.53 -14.08
N TYR A 146 -2.75 13.46 -14.99
CA TYR A 146 -2.30 14.80 -14.66
C TYR A 146 -3.09 15.83 -15.48
N PHE A 147 -3.33 16.99 -14.87
CA PHE A 147 -4.09 18.07 -15.45
C PHE A 147 -3.35 19.40 -15.28
N ARG A 148 -3.42 20.24 -16.31
CA ARG A 148 -2.82 21.59 -16.31
C ARG A 148 -3.70 22.52 -17.15
N GLY A 149 -3.67 23.82 -16.87
CA GLY A 149 -4.43 24.79 -17.62
C GLY A 149 -5.57 25.40 -16.82
N GLU A 150 -6.67 25.71 -17.49
CA GLU A 150 -7.84 26.40 -16.91
C GLU A 150 -9.14 25.71 -17.34
N SER A 151 -10.10 25.68 -16.43
CA SER A 151 -11.48 25.33 -16.71
C SER A 151 -12.44 26.22 -15.94
N THR A 152 -13.51 26.65 -16.58
CA THR A 152 -14.63 27.40 -15.95
C THR A 152 -15.82 26.49 -15.67
N ASN A 153 -15.74 25.21 -16.02
CA ASN A 153 -16.79 24.24 -15.80
C ASN A 153 -16.88 23.85 -14.31
N THR A 154 -18.02 23.38 -13.90
CA THR A 154 -18.20 22.81 -12.56
C THR A 154 -18.14 21.29 -12.68
N TRP A 155 -17.07 20.70 -12.14
CA TRP A 155 -17.01 19.26 -11.93
C TRP A 155 -17.70 18.92 -10.61
N LEU A 156 -18.28 17.74 -10.53
CA LEU A 156 -19.01 17.34 -9.34
C LEU A 156 -18.11 17.37 -8.11
N GLN A 157 -18.50 18.09 -7.08
CA GLN A 157 -17.85 18.18 -5.78
C GLN A 157 -18.82 17.73 -4.70
N ILE A 158 -18.35 16.91 -3.80
CA ILE A 158 -19.05 16.54 -2.57
C ILE A 158 -18.16 16.93 -1.40
N GLY A 159 -18.71 17.65 -0.44
CA GLY A 159 -18.00 17.99 0.80
C GLY A 159 -17.57 16.73 1.55
N THR A 160 -16.41 16.78 2.19
CA THR A 160 -15.82 15.65 2.94
C THR A 160 -16.00 15.77 4.44
N ASN A 161 -17.06 16.49 4.90
CA ASN A 161 -17.37 16.56 6.33
C ASN A 161 -18.18 15.33 6.79
N LEU A 162 -18.24 15.12 8.09
CA LEU A 162 -18.94 13.95 8.68
C LEU A 162 -20.44 13.94 8.39
N ALA A 163 -21.07 15.11 8.26
CA ALA A 163 -22.50 15.23 7.93
C ALA A 163 -22.77 14.77 6.50
N ASP A 164 -21.86 15.03 5.57
CA ASP A 164 -21.95 14.56 4.18
C ASP A 164 -21.79 13.04 4.10
N MET A 165 -21.00 12.43 4.97
CA MET A 165 -20.84 10.96 5.03
C MET A 165 -22.15 10.25 5.39
N VAL A 166 -22.98 10.81 6.25
CA VAL A 166 -24.29 10.25 6.62
C VAL A 166 -25.27 10.26 5.45
N ASN A 167 -25.12 11.22 4.54
CA ASN A 167 -25.99 11.40 3.38
C ASN A 167 -25.44 10.81 2.09
N LEU A 168 -24.24 10.20 2.11
CA LEU A 168 -23.57 9.69 0.91
C LEU A 168 -24.40 8.67 0.12
N GLU A 169 -25.16 7.81 0.78
CA GLU A 169 -26.06 6.88 0.07
C GLU A 169 -27.18 7.62 -0.69
N LYS A 170 -27.72 8.69 -0.13
CA LYS A 170 -28.72 9.53 -0.81
C LYS A 170 -28.09 10.36 -1.94
N LEU A 171 -26.90 10.91 -1.71
CA LEU A 171 -26.13 11.66 -2.71
C LEU A 171 -25.71 10.75 -3.88
N THR A 172 -25.27 9.52 -3.59
CA THR A 172 -24.89 8.53 -4.59
C THR A 172 -26.05 8.20 -5.53
N ALA A 173 -27.25 8.03 -5.02
CA ALA A 173 -28.43 7.71 -5.81
C ALA A 173 -28.90 8.87 -6.72
N SER A 174 -28.67 10.13 -6.32
CA SER A 174 -29.21 11.32 -7.03
C SER A 174 -28.20 12.00 -7.97
N ASN A 175 -26.89 11.98 -7.69
CA ASN A 175 -25.93 12.88 -8.32
C ASN A 175 -24.76 12.19 -9.03
N ALA A 176 -24.53 10.91 -8.84
CA ALA A 176 -23.31 10.26 -9.33
C ALA A 176 -23.37 9.86 -10.81
N GLY A 177 -24.52 9.94 -11.46
CA GLY A 177 -24.73 9.27 -12.73
C GLY A 177 -23.86 9.78 -13.87
N ASN A 178 -24.39 10.76 -14.55
CA ASN A 178 -23.84 11.16 -15.85
C ASN A 178 -22.89 12.37 -15.78
N ASN A 179 -22.74 12.97 -14.61
CA ASN A 179 -21.99 14.22 -14.42
C ASN A 179 -20.72 14.06 -13.55
N ALA A 180 -20.29 12.84 -13.26
CA ALA A 180 -19.02 12.63 -12.56
C ALA A 180 -17.87 12.52 -13.56
N PRO A 181 -16.67 13.04 -13.22
CA PRO A 181 -15.47 12.81 -14.03
C PRO A 181 -15.17 11.32 -14.18
N VAL A 182 -15.04 10.83 -15.41
CA VAL A 182 -14.69 9.44 -15.74
C VAL A 182 -13.20 9.37 -16.00
N ILE A 183 -12.52 8.47 -15.29
CA ILE A 183 -11.07 8.25 -15.41
C ILE A 183 -10.72 6.98 -16.18
N GLU A 184 -11.58 5.96 -16.12
CA GLU A 184 -11.46 4.72 -16.85
C GLU A 184 -12.83 4.26 -17.33
N LYS A 185 -12.89 3.73 -18.56
CA LYS A 185 -14.12 3.25 -19.17
C LYS A 185 -13.88 1.98 -19.96
N LEU A 186 -14.65 0.96 -19.64
CA LEU A 186 -14.71 -0.30 -20.38
C LEU A 186 -16.15 -0.55 -20.83
N GLU A 187 -16.36 -0.86 -22.11
CA GLU A 187 -17.65 -1.27 -22.66
C GLU A 187 -17.51 -2.71 -23.20
N LEU A 188 -17.41 -3.66 -22.27
CA LEU A 188 -17.21 -5.07 -22.59
C LEU A 188 -18.51 -5.70 -23.11
N PRO A 189 -18.44 -6.63 -24.08
CA PRO A 189 -19.61 -7.37 -24.51
C PRO A 189 -20.11 -8.33 -23.42
N GLY A 190 -21.36 -8.75 -23.52
CA GLY A 190 -21.97 -9.68 -22.59
C GLY A 190 -22.88 -9.03 -21.56
N LYS A 191 -23.73 -9.85 -20.94
CA LYS A 191 -24.78 -9.40 -20.01
C LYS A 191 -24.77 -10.18 -18.69
N HIS A 192 -23.84 -11.10 -18.51
CA HIS A 192 -23.79 -12.00 -17.34
C HIS A 192 -22.58 -11.72 -16.45
N TRP A 193 -22.38 -10.44 -16.12
CA TRP A 193 -21.27 -9.97 -15.31
C TRP A 193 -21.64 -10.03 -13.83
N GLN A 194 -20.92 -10.83 -13.07
CA GLN A 194 -20.95 -10.83 -11.62
C GLN A 194 -19.90 -9.85 -11.10
N LEU A 195 -20.30 -8.97 -10.20
CA LEU A 195 -19.46 -7.96 -9.60
C LEU A 195 -19.07 -8.34 -8.18
N ASN A 196 -17.88 -7.96 -7.79
CA ASN A 196 -17.46 -7.83 -6.41
C ASN A 196 -16.78 -6.47 -6.23
N THR A 197 -17.42 -5.56 -5.50
CA THR A 197 -16.85 -4.25 -5.18
C THR A 197 -16.33 -4.25 -3.75
N VAL A 198 -15.20 -3.58 -3.52
CA VAL A 198 -14.50 -3.59 -2.24
C VAL A 198 -14.26 -2.17 -1.78
N GLU A 199 -14.89 -1.80 -0.67
CA GLU A 199 -14.69 -0.53 0.04
C GLU A 199 -13.78 -0.77 1.25
N PHE A 200 -12.80 0.13 1.43
CA PHE A 200 -11.83 0.09 2.52
C PHE A 200 -12.08 1.20 3.52
N PHE A 201 -11.81 0.90 4.79
CA PHE A 201 -11.86 1.85 5.89
C PHE A 201 -10.51 1.90 6.58
N ASP A 202 -10.12 3.06 7.08
CA ASP A 202 -8.80 3.32 7.65
C ASP A 202 -8.83 3.81 9.11
N ILE A 203 -10.02 3.87 9.73
CA ILE A 203 -10.18 4.30 11.12
C ILE A 203 -10.31 3.07 12.01
N THR A 204 -9.18 2.49 12.42
CA THR A 204 -9.12 1.22 13.16
C THR A 204 -9.69 1.30 14.58
N ASP A 205 -9.66 2.46 15.21
CA ASP A 205 -10.22 2.68 16.56
C ASP A 205 -11.75 2.74 16.58
N ARG A 206 -12.38 2.95 15.43
CA ARG A 206 -13.85 3.05 15.29
C ARG A 206 -14.45 1.86 14.55
N PHE A 207 -13.71 1.25 13.62
CA PHE A 207 -14.22 0.18 12.79
C PHE A 207 -13.58 -1.16 13.15
N ASN A 208 -14.42 -2.11 13.55
CA ASN A 208 -14.01 -3.51 13.68
C ASN A 208 -14.02 -4.25 12.33
N THR A 209 -14.37 -3.55 11.24
CA THR A 209 -14.42 -4.07 9.89
C THR A 209 -13.78 -3.05 8.96
N LEU A 210 -12.57 -3.33 8.47
CA LEU A 210 -11.82 -2.43 7.59
C LEU A 210 -12.10 -2.66 6.11
N VAL A 211 -12.87 -3.70 5.77
CA VAL A 211 -13.21 -4.06 4.40
C VAL A 211 -14.68 -4.41 4.31
N LYS A 212 -15.40 -3.73 3.40
CA LYS A 212 -16.78 -4.08 3.02
C LYS A 212 -16.77 -4.55 1.57
N SER A 213 -17.29 -5.74 1.34
CA SER A 213 -17.39 -6.34 0.01
C SER A 213 -18.85 -6.54 -0.36
N VAL A 214 -19.23 -6.13 -1.58
CA VAL A 214 -20.57 -6.26 -2.12
C VAL A 214 -20.53 -7.10 -3.39
N ASN A 215 -21.31 -8.20 -3.41
CA ASN A 215 -21.51 -9.03 -4.60
C ASN A 215 -22.83 -8.66 -5.26
N ALA A 216 -22.81 -8.47 -6.57
CA ALA A 216 -24.00 -8.09 -7.35
C ALA A 216 -23.92 -8.64 -8.78
N LEU A 217 -25.07 -8.63 -9.49
CA LEU A 217 -25.08 -8.77 -10.94
C LEU A 217 -25.15 -7.38 -11.59
N SER A 218 -24.40 -7.17 -12.64
CA SER A 218 -24.42 -5.93 -13.41
C SER A 218 -25.50 -6.01 -14.49
N TYR A 219 -26.66 -5.38 -14.31
CA TYR A 219 -27.74 -5.39 -15.29
C TYR A 219 -28.50 -4.05 -15.44
N ARG A 220 -28.50 -3.21 -14.42
CA ARG A 220 -29.05 -1.83 -14.45
C ARG A 220 -27.95 -0.87 -14.07
N PRO A 221 -28.04 0.42 -14.43
CA PRO A 221 -27.13 1.41 -13.91
C PRO A 221 -27.11 1.36 -12.39
N ASN A 222 -25.93 1.15 -11.81
CA ASN A 222 -25.74 1.12 -10.37
C ASN A 222 -24.41 1.75 -9.99
N TYR A 223 -24.31 2.23 -8.75
CA TYR A 223 -23.21 3.02 -8.24
C TYR A 223 -22.61 2.31 -7.03
N TYR A 224 -21.29 2.21 -6.99
CA TYR A 224 -20.58 1.54 -5.91
C TYR A 224 -19.47 2.41 -5.37
N ARG A 225 -19.30 2.36 -4.05
CA ARG A 225 -18.14 2.90 -3.35
C ARG A 225 -17.05 1.86 -3.25
N GLY A 226 -15.81 2.31 -3.20
CA GLY A 226 -14.63 1.48 -2.94
C GLY A 226 -13.53 1.67 -3.97
N ASN A 227 -12.32 1.25 -3.59
CA ASN A 227 -11.17 1.39 -4.47
C ASN A 227 -11.06 0.24 -5.48
N LEU A 228 -11.83 -0.84 -5.36
CA LEU A 228 -11.61 -2.05 -6.14
C LEU A 228 -12.93 -2.65 -6.63
N LEU A 229 -12.98 -2.92 -7.93
CA LEU A 229 -14.08 -3.60 -8.63
C LEU A 229 -13.52 -4.83 -9.34
N PHE A 230 -14.01 -6.02 -9.03
CA PHE A 230 -13.87 -7.21 -9.86
C PHE A 230 -15.15 -7.42 -10.66
N ALA A 231 -15.02 -7.71 -11.95
CA ALA A 231 -16.13 -8.10 -12.80
C ALA A 231 -15.79 -9.42 -13.49
N HIS A 232 -16.64 -10.42 -13.29
CA HIS A 232 -16.47 -11.79 -13.80
C HIS A 232 -17.60 -12.14 -14.76
N ASP A 233 -17.24 -12.54 -15.97
CA ASP A 233 -18.19 -13.06 -16.96
C ASP A 233 -18.44 -14.56 -16.68
N ASN A 234 -19.59 -14.86 -16.11
CA ASN A 234 -19.97 -16.22 -15.75
C ASN A 234 -20.14 -17.16 -16.94
N VAL A 235 -20.27 -16.62 -18.18
CA VAL A 235 -20.43 -17.43 -19.39
C VAL A 235 -19.09 -17.93 -19.90
N THR A 236 -18.11 -17.05 -19.94
CA THR A 236 -16.78 -17.34 -20.50
C THR A 236 -15.74 -17.71 -19.44
N ASN A 237 -16.09 -17.61 -18.17
CA ASN A 237 -15.22 -17.85 -17.01
C ASN A 237 -13.91 -17.03 -17.09
N ASN A 238 -14.04 -15.76 -17.48
CA ASN A 238 -12.97 -14.78 -17.55
C ASN A 238 -13.41 -13.50 -16.84
N GLY A 239 -12.47 -12.71 -16.36
CA GLY A 239 -12.80 -11.50 -15.65
C GLY A 239 -11.78 -10.40 -15.80
N ILE A 240 -12.17 -9.24 -15.31
CA ILE A 240 -11.33 -8.07 -15.18
C ILE A 240 -11.40 -7.54 -13.75
N PHE A 241 -10.42 -6.74 -13.38
CA PHE A 241 -10.59 -5.85 -12.24
C PHE A 241 -10.16 -4.43 -12.59
N ILE A 242 -10.72 -3.45 -11.85
CA ILE A 242 -10.29 -2.06 -11.86
C ILE A 242 -9.94 -1.69 -10.43
N LEU A 243 -8.70 -1.27 -10.22
CA LEU A 243 -8.25 -0.64 -8.98
C LEU A 243 -8.19 0.86 -9.20
N LYS A 244 -8.92 1.64 -8.41
CA LYS A 244 -8.77 3.09 -8.35
C LYS A 244 -7.66 3.41 -7.35
N GLU A 245 -6.56 3.96 -7.83
CA GLU A 245 -5.40 4.35 -7.01
C GLU A 245 -5.68 5.71 -6.36
N ALA A 246 -6.41 5.66 -5.27
CA ALA A 246 -6.90 6.80 -4.50
C ALA A 246 -6.89 6.49 -3.00
N PRO A 247 -7.01 7.48 -2.12
CA PRO A 247 -7.35 7.25 -0.71
C PRO A 247 -8.64 6.46 -0.54
N THR A 248 -8.96 6.06 0.70
CA THR A 248 -10.27 5.44 0.98
C THR A 248 -11.42 6.36 0.61
N SER A 249 -12.57 5.80 0.26
CA SER A 249 -13.69 6.54 -0.33
C SER A 249 -14.19 7.72 0.56
N ASN A 250 -14.07 7.60 1.87
CA ASN A 250 -14.51 8.60 2.82
C ASN A 250 -13.62 9.87 2.92
N VAL A 251 -12.42 9.83 2.33
CA VAL A 251 -11.44 10.94 2.41
C VAL A 251 -10.92 11.39 1.06
N GLN A 252 -11.44 10.85 -0.03
CA GLN A 252 -11.07 11.29 -1.38
C GLN A 252 -11.47 12.75 -1.62
N LEU A 253 -10.59 13.49 -2.26
CA LEU A 253 -10.82 14.86 -2.68
C LEU A 253 -11.75 14.91 -3.90
N ALA A 254 -12.53 15.95 -4.04
CA ALA A 254 -13.48 16.13 -5.16
C ALA A 254 -14.28 14.84 -5.43
N TYR A 255 -14.77 14.23 -4.35
CA TYR A 255 -15.37 12.89 -4.39
C TYR A 255 -16.83 12.95 -4.83
N PRO A 256 -17.22 12.19 -5.86
CA PRO A 256 -18.57 12.21 -6.40
C PRO A 256 -19.57 11.33 -5.61
N GLY A 257 -19.19 10.76 -4.48
CA GLY A 257 -20.01 9.88 -3.64
C GLY A 257 -19.99 8.41 -4.04
N SER A 258 -19.47 8.08 -5.21
CA SER A 258 -19.22 6.71 -5.68
C SER A 258 -17.92 6.65 -6.49
N ASP A 259 -17.33 5.45 -6.55
CA ASP A 259 -16.07 5.21 -7.25
C ASP A 259 -16.30 4.50 -8.59
N PHE A 260 -17.35 3.70 -8.68
CA PHE A 260 -17.67 2.93 -9.87
C PHE A 260 -19.12 3.08 -10.27
N VAL A 261 -19.34 3.12 -11.59
CA VAL A 261 -20.67 3.01 -12.21
C VAL A 261 -20.66 1.81 -13.13
N THR A 262 -21.66 0.93 -13.00
CA THR A 262 -21.74 -0.29 -13.81
C THR A 262 -23.11 -0.42 -14.46
N GLU A 263 -23.14 -0.92 -15.70
CA GLU A 263 -24.35 -1.27 -16.42
C GLU A 263 -24.02 -2.39 -17.41
N TYR A 264 -24.55 -3.60 -17.18
CA TYR A 264 -24.15 -4.81 -17.91
C TYR A 264 -22.61 -4.96 -17.99
N GLY A 265 -21.99 -4.96 -19.17
CA GLY A 265 -20.55 -4.97 -19.38
C GLY A 265 -19.90 -3.60 -19.45
N ALA A 266 -20.65 -2.51 -19.22
CA ALA A 266 -20.11 -1.17 -19.13
C ALA A 266 -19.66 -0.87 -17.71
N PHE A 267 -18.35 -0.62 -17.53
CA PHE A 267 -17.73 -0.29 -16.26
C PHE A 267 -17.02 1.04 -16.34
N ARG A 268 -17.29 1.94 -15.40
CA ARG A 268 -16.63 3.24 -15.33
C ARG A 268 -16.06 3.44 -13.94
N ALA A 269 -14.80 3.83 -13.85
CA ALA A 269 -14.22 4.40 -12.63
C ALA A 269 -14.38 5.93 -12.68
N ILE A 270 -14.87 6.52 -11.61
CA ILE A 270 -15.24 7.94 -11.54
C ILE A 270 -14.58 8.64 -10.36
N GLY A 271 -14.44 9.97 -10.47
CA GLY A 271 -13.82 10.81 -9.45
C GLY A 271 -12.29 10.87 -9.60
N ILE A 272 -11.78 12.03 -9.97
CA ILE A 272 -10.36 12.24 -10.29
C ILE A 272 -9.56 12.89 -9.16
N GLY A 273 -10.20 13.24 -8.04
CA GLY A 273 -9.52 13.85 -6.89
C GLY A 273 -8.95 15.24 -7.14
N ILE A 274 -9.49 15.97 -8.12
CA ILE A 274 -9.10 17.33 -8.48
C ILE A 274 -10.32 18.12 -8.96
N ASN A 275 -10.34 19.40 -8.68
CA ASN A 275 -11.37 20.33 -9.12
C ASN A 275 -10.78 21.33 -10.12
N PRO A 276 -11.60 22.01 -10.91
CA PRO A 276 -11.15 23.13 -11.73
C PRO A 276 -10.39 24.21 -10.95
N ALA A 277 -10.78 24.47 -9.70
CA ALA A 277 -10.09 25.43 -8.84
C ALA A 277 -8.67 25.01 -8.40
N ASP A 278 -8.34 23.72 -8.50
CA ASP A 278 -7.01 23.18 -8.17
C ASP A 278 -6.04 23.28 -9.37
N LEU A 279 -6.54 23.59 -10.57
CA LEU A 279 -5.74 23.64 -11.78
C LEU A 279 -4.75 24.82 -11.74
N ASP A 280 -3.64 24.62 -12.42
CA ASP A 280 -2.60 25.64 -12.59
C ASP A 280 -2.19 25.70 -14.07
N PRO A 281 -2.06 26.89 -14.69
CA PRO A 281 -1.69 26.99 -16.10
C PRO A 281 -0.24 26.59 -16.41
N LYS A 282 0.63 26.47 -15.40
CA LYS A 282 2.05 26.17 -15.56
C LYS A 282 2.46 24.82 -14.99
N GLU A 283 1.79 24.36 -13.92
CA GLU A 283 2.16 23.14 -13.20
C GLU A 283 1.17 22.00 -13.44
N TRP A 284 1.68 20.81 -13.70
CA TRP A 284 0.89 19.59 -13.71
C TRP A 284 0.38 19.24 -12.31
N LYS A 285 -0.91 19.09 -12.15
CA LYS A 285 -1.56 18.59 -10.93
C LYS A 285 -1.95 17.13 -11.14
N ARG A 286 -1.47 16.25 -10.25
CA ARG A 286 -1.78 14.82 -10.29
C ARG A 286 -3.17 14.56 -9.76
N GLY A 287 -4.00 13.89 -10.55
CA GLY A 287 -5.29 13.34 -10.14
C GLY A 287 -5.14 11.92 -9.58
N TYR A 288 -6.25 11.24 -9.34
CA TYR A 288 -6.24 9.82 -9.02
C TYR A 288 -6.08 8.99 -10.29
N GLY A 289 -5.30 7.92 -10.17
CA GLY A 289 -5.05 6.97 -11.24
C GLY A 289 -5.90 5.71 -11.13
N PHE A 290 -5.64 4.79 -12.04
CA PHE A 290 -6.29 3.48 -12.03
C PHE A 290 -5.35 2.38 -12.55
N ALA A 291 -5.70 1.14 -12.24
CA ALA A 291 -5.06 -0.04 -12.82
C ALA A 291 -6.14 -1.02 -13.27
N THR A 292 -6.11 -1.40 -14.56
CA THR A 292 -7.04 -2.37 -15.15
C THR A 292 -6.31 -3.67 -15.40
N GLY A 293 -6.80 -4.75 -14.80
CA GLY A 293 -6.23 -6.09 -14.93
C GLY A 293 -7.19 -7.11 -15.53
N VAL A 294 -6.64 -8.18 -16.08
CA VAL A 294 -7.38 -9.32 -16.67
C VAL A 294 -7.03 -10.62 -15.95
N TYR A 295 -7.98 -11.55 -15.92
CA TYR A 295 -7.77 -12.89 -15.39
C TYR A 295 -8.72 -13.90 -16.04
N SER A 296 -8.32 -15.17 -16.04
CA SER A 296 -9.15 -16.30 -16.46
C SER A 296 -9.37 -17.26 -15.30
N GLY A 297 -10.48 -17.99 -15.30
CA GLY A 297 -10.89 -18.85 -14.21
C GLY A 297 -11.64 -18.08 -13.11
N ASP A 298 -11.56 -18.54 -11.88
CA ASP A 298 -12.32 -18.02 -10.76
C ASP A 298 -11.77 -16.68 -10.19
N GLN A 299 -12.49 -16.12 -9.23
CA GLN A 299 -12.11 -14.87 -8.56
C GLN A 299 -10.75 -14.94 -7.83
N LYS A 300 -10.27 -16.14 -7.45
CA LYS A 300 -8.94 -16.29 -6.87
C LYS A 300 -7.85 -15.82 -7.85
N ASN A 301 -8.02 -16.12 -9.14
CA ASN A 301 -7.08 -15.69 -10.16
C ASN A 301 -7.09 -14.17 -10.34
N GLY A 302 -8.23 -13.51 -10.13
CA GLY A 302 -8.31 -12.05 -10.06
C GLY A 302 -7.51 -11.47 -8.88
N LEU A 303 -7.55 -12.12 -7.72
CA LEU A 303 -6.75 -11.72 -6.56
C LEU A 303 -5.24 -11.93 -6.79
N ILE A 304 -4.86 -13.02 -7.47
CA ILE A 304 -3.47 -13.26 -7.86
C ILE A 304 -3.00 -12.21 -8.86
N ALA A 305 -3.83 -11.85 -9.85
CA ALA A 305 -3.52 -10.80 -10.82
C ALA A 305 -3.34 -9.42 -10.14
N LEU A 306 -4.21 -9.08 -9.18
CA LEU A 306 -4.06 -7.88 -8.36
C LEU A 306 -2.76 -7.91 -7.55
N ARG A 307 -2.45 -9.04 -6.90
CA ARG A 307 -1.22 -9.20 -6.12
C ARG A 307 0.03 -9.07 -6.98
N ASN A 308 0.01 -9.61 -8.20
CA ASN A 308 1.09 -9.46 -9.16
C ASN A 308 1.36 -7.98 -9.46
N TYR A 309 0.31 -7.19 -9.71
CA TYR A 309 0.44 -5.74 -9.90
C TYR A 309 1.03 -5.04 -8.65
N GLN A 310 0.50 -5.32 -7.48
CA GLN A 310 0.92 -4.66 -6.24
C GLN A 310 2.40 -4.89 -5.90
N LYS A 311 2.95 -6.06 -6.26
CA LYS A 311 4.40 -6.35 -6.11
C LYS A 311 5.26 -5.47 -7.01
N ASN A 312 4.72 -5.03 -8.15
CA ASN A 312 5.42 -4.15 -9.09
C ASN A 312 5.40 -2.67 -8.66
N LEU A 313 4.61 -2.29 -7.66
CA LEU A 313 4.62 -0.92 -7.12
C LEU A 313 5.81 -0.65 -6.21
N ARG A 314 6.26 -1.65 -5.47
CA ARG A 314 7.43 -1.56 -4.60
C ARG A 314 8.06 -2.93 -4.40
N ILE A 315 9.35 -3.01 -4.66
CA ILE A 315 10.17 -4.21 -4.37
C ILE A 315 10.38 -4.30 -2.86
N LEU A 316 9.88 -5.35 -2.24
CA LEU A 316 10.17 -5.68 -0.84
C LEU A 316 11.53 -6.34 -0.74
N LYS A 317 12.39 -5.83 0.14
CA LYS A 317 13.72 -6.39 0.39
C LYS A 317 13.86 -6.80 1.86
N PRO A 318 14.27 -8.06 2.14
CA PRO A 318 14.67 -8.47 3.48
C PRO A 318 15.71 -7.51 4.07
N GLY A 319 15.62 -7.22 5.37
CA GLY A 319 16.54 -6.34 6.07
C GLY A 319 16.34 -4.83 5.82
N ARG A 320 15.53 -4.44 4.82
CA ARG A 320 15.10 -3.05 4.66
C ARG A 320 13.62 -2.86 5.04
N ASP A 321 12.76 -3.72 4.51
CA ASP A 321 11.31 -3.56 4.65
C ASP A 321 10.72 -4.51 5.72
N GLU A 322 11.44 -5.59 6.08
CA GLU A 322 10.99 -6.56 7.08
C GLU A 322 11.45 -6.14 8.48
N MET A 323 10.54 -6.18 9.44
CA MET A 323 10.82 -5.79 10.82
C MET A 323 9.98 -6.58 11.83
N VAL A 324 10.52 -6.73 13.02
CA VAL A 324 9.80 -6.94 14.27
C VAL A 324 10.07 -5.68 15.08
N LEU A 325 9.14 -4.74 15.03
CA LEU A 325 9.29 -3.40 15.56
C LEU A 325 8.71 -3.32 16.97
N MET A 326 9.35 -2.60 17.87
CA MET A 326 8.81 -2.22 19.18
C MET A 326 8.63 -0.71 19.25
N ASN A 327 7.44 -0.28 19.65
CA ASN A 327 7.10 1.13 19.86
C ASN A 327 6.38 1.28 21.20
N THR A 328 6.87 2.15 22.04
CA THR A 328 6.45 2.29 23.44
C THR A 328 5.13 3.03 23.63
N TRP A 329 4.61 3.69 22.62
CA TRP A 329 3.40 4.51 22.72
C TRP A 329 2.14 3.73 23.10
N GLY A 330 2.06 2.45 22.74
CA GLY A 330 0.92 1.58 23.02
C GLY A 330 0.64 1.35 24.50
N ASP A 331 1.61 1.52 25.37
CA ASP A 331 1.43 1.45 26.82
C ASP A 331 0.92 2.78 27.43
N ARG A 332 0.67 3.79 26.59
CA ARG A 332 0.11 5.09 26.98
C ARG A 332 0.89 5.82 28.08
N GLY A 333 2.14 5.43 28.29
CA GLY A 333 3.09 6.27 29.00
C GLY A 333 3.36 7.58 28.25
N GLN A 334 3.02 7.58 26.96
CA GLN A 334 3.26 8.66 26.02
C GLN A 334 4.72 9.11 26.09
N ASP A 335 4.98 10.41 26.11
CA ASP A 335 6.33 10.98 26.16
C ASP A 335 6.87 11.23 27.61
N THR A 336 6.13 10.87 28.65
CA THR A 336 6.53 11.11 30.05
C THR A 336 7.86 10.47 30.41
N ARG A 337 8.16 9.32 29.83
CA ARG A 337 9.37 8.52 30.12
C ARG A 337 10.45 8.67 29.05
N VAL A 338 10.15 9.26 27.89
CA VAL A 338 11.06 9.35 26.74
C VAL A 338 12.28 10.19 27.10
N ARG A 339 13.43 9.52 27.22
CA ARG A 339 14.76 10.08 27.44
C ARG A 339 15.84 9.06 27.10
N GLU A 340 17.10 9.45 27.05
CA GLU A 340 18.24 8.59 26.69
C GLU A 340 18.30 7.30 27.53
N SER A 341 18.24 7.41 28.86
CA SER A 341 18.32 6.24 29.76
C SER A 341 17.15 5.27 29.58
N PHE A 342 15.94 5.77 29.37
CA PHE A 342 14.77 4.96 29.06
C PHE A 342 14.91 4.26 27.73
N ALA A 343 15.32 4.96 26.67
CA ALA A 343 15.52 4.39 25.35
C ALA A 343 16.57 3.26 25.36
N ILE A 344 17.66 3.44 26.12
CA ILE A 344 18.69 2.39 26.30
C ILE A 344 18.11 1.17 27.02
N ALA A 345 17.33 1.36 28.09
CA ALA A 345 16.70 0.26 28.80
C ALA A 345 15.68 -0.50 27.92
N GLU A 346 14.90 0.22 27.12
CA GLU A 346 13.97 -0.39 26.15
C GLU A 346 14.69 -1.18 25.06
N LEU A 347 15.81 -0.69 24.55
CA LEU A 347 16.65 -1.43 23.60
C LEU A 347 17.18 -2.73 24.21
N GLU A 348 17.60 -2.72 25.49
CA GLU A 348 18.05 -3.93 26.19
C GLU A 348 16.91 -4.94 26.42
N ALA A 349 15.74 -4.47 26.80
CA ALA A 349 14.55 -5.30 26.93
C ALA A 349 14.11 -5.87 25.57
N GLY A 350 14.11 -5.04 24.55
CA GLY A 350 13.78 -5.42 23.17
C GLY A 350 14.75 -6.47 22.59
N ALA A 351 16.05 -6.35 22.86
CA ALA A 351 17.06 -7.34 22.46
C ALA A 351 16.79 -8.71 23.11
N LYS A 352 16.40 -8.72 24.40
CA LYS A 352 16.01 -9.96 25.10
C LYS A 352 14.78 -10.60 24.46
N LEU A 353 13.79 -9.78 24.11
CA LEU A 353 12.56 -10.22 23.44
C LEU A 353 12.82 -10.70 22.01
N GLY A 354 13.81 -10.13 21.30
CA GLY A 354 14.19 -10.52 19.94
C GLY A 354 13.68 -9.57 18.86
N ILE A 355 13.37 -8.31 19.16
CA ILE A 355 12.99 -7.30 18.16
C ILE A 355 14.17 -6.96 17.24
N THR A 356 13.86 -6.38 16.09
CA THR A 356 14.84 -5.91 15.09
C THR A 356 14.88 -4.40 14.96
N HIS A 357 13.79 -3.72 15.32
CA HIS A 357 13.61 -2.28 15.21
C HIS A 357 13.01 -1.73 16.49
N PHE A 358 13.52 -0.60 16.95
CA PHE A 358 13.00 0.14 18.09
C PHE A 358 12.66 1.55 17.66
N GLN A 359 11.41 1.95 17.86
CA GLN A 359 10.91 3.26 17.46
C GLN A 359 10.69 4.15 18.68
N LEU A 360 11.44 5.25 18.74
CA LEU A 360 11.09 6.37 19.58
C LEU A 360 9.89 7.08 18.96
N ASP A 361 8.75 6.97 19.62
CA ASP A 361 7.55 7.71 19.23
C ASP A 361 7.64 9.17 19.68
N ASP A 362 6.56 9.94 19.63
CA ASP A 362 6.50 11.35 20.03
C ASP A 362 7.21 11.61 21.36
N GLY A 363 7.96 12.72 21.44
CA GLY A 363 8.63 13.17 22.66
C GLY A 363 10.16 13.08 22.64
N TRP A 364 10.78 12.55 21.56
CA TRP A 364 12.24 12.58 21.42
C TRP A 364 12.75 13.96 20.96
N GLN A 365 11.91 14.70 20.25
CA GLN A 365 12.20 16.00 19.65
C GLN A 365 12.07 17.16 20.68
N THR A 366 12.69 18.30 20.34
CA THR A 366 12.63 19.54 21.14
C THR A 366 11.23 20.14 21.17
N GLY A 367 10.53 20.10 20.02
CA GLY A 367 9.15 20.53 19.92
C GLY A 367 8.22 19.65 20.75
N ARG A 368 7.13 20.22 21.23
CA ARG A 368 6.10 19.48 21.97
C ARG A 368 4.83 19.39 21.15
N SER A 369 4.37 18.19 20.88
CA SER A 369 3.15 17.93 20.15
C SER A 369 1.90 18.08 21.02
N SER A 370 0.73 18.16 20.38
CA SER A 370 -0.58 18.10 21.07
C SER A 370 -0.87 16.71 21.66
N ASN A 371 -0.13 15.66 21.28
CA ASN A 371 -0.28 14.30 21.81
C ASN A 371 0.54 14.07 23.07
N SER A 372 1.46 15.00 23.40
CA SER A 372 2.30 14.92 24.61
C SER A 372 1.44 14.85 25.87
N ALA A 373 1.86 14.04 26.83
CA ALA A 373 1.29 14.01 28.18
C ALA A 373 1.56 15.32 28.95
N LEU A 374 2.53 16.10 28.49
CA LEU A 374 2.88 17.40 29.05
C LEU A 374 2.04 18.50 28.38
N LYS A 375 1.51 19.43 29.17
CA LYS A 375 0.67 20.51 28.67
C LYS A 375 1.40 21.48 27.74
N GLY A 376 0.65 22.17 26.86
CA GLY A 376 1.13 23.28 26.04
C GLY A 376 1.81 22.88 24.73
N GLY A 377 1.59 21.68 24.25
CA GLY A 377 2.08 21.24 22.94
C GLY A 377 1.13 21.57 21.79
N SER A 378 1.69 21.69 20.58
CA SER A 378 0.94 21.93 19.34
C SER A 378 1.60 21.19 18.16
N LEU A 379 0.77 20.75 17.21
CA LEU A 379 1.19 20.30 15.88
C LEU A 379 0.90 21.35 14.81
N GLU A 380 0.39 22.49 15.23
CA GLU A 380 0.21 23.67 14.37
C GLU A 380 1.43 24.59 14.49
N ALA A 381 1.78 25.24 13.38
CA ALA A 381 2.88 26.22 13.31
C ALA A 381 4.22 25.67 13.86
N ILE A 382 4.51 24.39 13.62
CA ILE A 382 5.71 23.72 14.17
C ILE A 382 7.01 24.41 13.72
N TRP A 383 7.04 24.98 12.51
CA TRP A 383 8.19 25.68 11.96
C TRP A 383 8.39 27.12 12.46
N ASN A 384 7.52 27.61 13.38
CA ASN A 384 7.84 28.78 14.19
C ASN A 384 9.00 28.49 15.15
N ASN A 385 9.27 27.22 15.45
CA ASN A 385 10.47 26.76 16.11
C ASN A 385 11.37 26.00 15.13
N PRO A 386 12.45 26.60 14.59
CA PRO A 386 13.35 25.96 13.64
C PRO A 386 14.07 24.72 14.21
N HIS A 387 14.11 24.58 15.55
CA HIS A 387 14.72 23.46 16.27
C HIS A 387 13.70 22.37 16.65
N TYR A 388 12.45 22.47 16.17
CA TYR A 388 11.37 21.58 16.57
C TYR A 388 11.76 20.09 16.45
N TRP A 389 12.39 19.71 15.34
CA TRP A 389 12.78 18.33 15.02
C TRP A 389 14.22 17.98 15.41
N GLU A 390 14.87 18.78 16.25
CA GLU A 390 16.14 18.42 16.86
C GLU A 390 15.90 17.56 18.12
N PRO A 391 16.82 16.64 18.48
CA PRO A 391 16.73 15.91 19.74
C PRO A 391 16.62 16.88 20.94
N ASN A 392 15.70 16.60 21.84
CA ASN A 392 15.50 17.43 23.03
C ASN A 392 16.75 17.35 23.95
N ALA A 393 17.45 18.46 24.16
CA ALA A 393 18.71 18.49 24.89
C ALA A 393 18.60 18.09 26.37
N GLU A 394 17.44 18.27 27.01
CA GLU A 394 17.23 17.84 28.40
C GLU A 394 17.02 16.32 28.51
N LYS A 395 16.35 15.75 27.50
CA LYS A 395 16.05 14.31 27.43
C LYS A 395 17.20 13.50 26.83
N PHE A 396 17.92 14.08 25.87
CA PHE A 396 19.02 13.48 25.11
C PHE A 396 20.22 14.47 25.08
N PRO A 397 20.94 14.62 26.20
CA PRO A 397 22.01 15.62 26.32
C PRO A 397 23.19 15.39 25.37
N ASN A 398 23.34 14.15 24.88
CA ASN A 398 24.36 13.77 23.91
C ASN A 398 23.78 13.54 22.50
N GLY A 399 22.60 14.11 22.20
CA GLY A 399 21.87 13.81 20.98
C GLY A 399 21.34 12.36 20.95
N LEU A 400 21.10 11.82 19.76
CA LEU A 400 20.64 10.44 19.59
C LEU A 400 21.80 9.43 19.42
N GLU A 401 23.05 9.89 19.35
CA GLU A 401 24.21 9.03 19.13
C GLU A 401 24.32 7.87 20.13
N PRO A 402 24.15 8.07 21.47
CA PRO A 402 24.23 6.96 22.43
C PRO A 402 23.15 5.90 22.20
N VAL A 403 21.92 6.32 21.87
CA VAL A 403 20.79 5.43 21.62
C VAL A 403 21.01 4.65 20.31
N VAL A 404 21.41 5.32 19.24
CA VAL A 404 21.68 4.69 17.95
C VAL A 404 22.87 3.74 18.05
N LYS A 405 23.95 4.13 18.75
CA LYS A 405 25.08 3.24 19.01
C LYS A 405 24.67 2.01 19.78
N LYS A 406 23.88 2.17 20.86
CA LYS A 406 23.37 1.04 21.65
C LYS A 406 22.50 0.11 20.80
N GLY A 407 21.61 0.66 19.97
CA GLY A 407 20.83 -0.10 19.03
C GLY A 407 21.71 -0.95 18.10
N LYS A 408 22.73 -0.32 17.50
CA LYS A 408 23.69 -1.01 16.63
C LYS A 408 24.44 -2.11 17.36
N ASP A 409 24.92 -1.87 18.58
CA ASP A 409 25.64 -2.84 19.41
C ASP A 409 24.75 -4.07 19.73
N LEU A 410 23.43 -3.87 19.81
CA LEU A 410 22.42 -4.93 20.03
C LEU A 410 21.82 -5.52 18.76
N GLY A 411 22.21 -5.04 17.57
CA GLY A 411 21.63 -5.45 16.29
C GLY A 411 20.19 -4.99 16.09
N ILE A 412 19.81 -3.85 16.68
CA ILE A 412 18.48 -3.23 16.59
C ILE A 412 18.60 -1.89 15.87
N GLU A 413 17.82 -1.68 14.82
CA GLU A 413 17.71 -0.39 14.13
C GLU A 413 16.84 0.57 14.96
N VAL A 414 17.32 1.79 15.16
CA VAL A 414 16.55 2.85 15.83
C VAL A 414 15.73 3.60 14.78
N CYS A 415 14.43 3.75 15.03
CA CYS A 415 13.45 4.42 14.19
C CYS A 415 12.87 5.63 14.92
N LEU A 416 12.32 6.58 14.20
CA LEU A 416 11.74 7.79 14.79
C LEU A 416 10.30 8.01 14.31
N TRP A 417 9.50 8.57 15.19
CA TRP A 417 8.22 9.18 14.87
C TRP A 417 8.44 10.58 14.28
N PHE A 418 7.62 10.94 13.32
CA PHE A 418 7.61 12.24 12.66
C PHE A 418 6.19 12.63 12.25
N ASN A 419 5.84 13.90 12.40
CA ASN A 419 4.58 14.45 11.96
C ASN A 419 4.84 15.64 11.03
N PRO A 420 4.49 15.55 9.73
CA PRO A 420 4.66 16.68 8.80
C PRO A 420 3.85 17.90 9.25
N SER A 421 4.34 19.09 8.94
CA SER A 421 3.61 20.34 9.16
C SER A 421 2.29 20.33 8.40
N ARG A 422 1.21 20.76 9.05
CA ARG A 422 -0.13 20.83 8.45
C ARG A 422 -0.51 22.23 7.98
N ASP A 423 0.33 23.22 8.29
CA ASP A 423 0.02 24.63 8.06
C ASP A 423 -0.14 24.92 6.56
N ASN A 424 -1.17 25.66 6.21
CA ASN A 424 -1.43 26.14 4.86
C ASN A 424 -1.21 25.04 3.80
N SER A 425 -1.94 23.93 3.90
CA SER A 425 -1.84 22.81 2.96
C SER A 425 -0.43 22.21 2.86
N ASN A 426 0.20 21.98 4.01
CA ASN A 426 1.54 21.42 4.12
C ASN A 426 2.62 22.26 3.38
N GLN A 427 2.52 23.60 3.47
CA GLN A 427 3.43 24.51 2.77
C GLN A 427 4.91 24.33 3.15
N HIS A 428 5.21 23.84 4.35
CA HIS A 428 6.56 23.62 4.87
C HIS A 428 7.15 22.24 4.52
N TRP A 429 6.61 21.58 3.49
CA TRP A 429 7.03 20.24 3.07
C TRP A 429 8.53 20.11 2.79
N GLU A 430 9.20 21.20 2.34
CA GLU A 430 10.66 21.21 2.13
C GLU A 430 11.42 21.13 3.45
N GLN A 431 11.03 21.93 4.42
CA GLN A 431 11.64 21.93 5.76
C GLN A 431 11.41 20.59 6.46
N ASP A 432 10.22 20.01 6.35
CA ASP A 432 9.91 18.66 6.82
C ASP A 432 10.85 17.62 6.20
N ALA A 433 11.06 17.68 4.89
CA ALA A 433 11.98 16.79 4.18
C ALA A 433 13.43 16.97 4.64
N ASP A 434 13.87 18.21 4.77
CA ASP A 434 15.25 18.54 5.19
C ASP A 434 15.52 18.06 6.62
N ALA A 435 14.50 18.09 7.52
CA ALA A 435 14.62 17.53 8.86
C ALA A 435 14.89 16.02 8.83
N LEU A 436 14.14 15.25 8.05
CA LEU A 436 14.35 13.81 7.92
C LEU A 436 15.70 13.48 7.26
N ILE A 437 16.06 14.22 6.21
CA ILE A 437 17.35 14.08 5.54
C ILE A 437 18.51 14.38 6.50
N GLY A 438 18.37 15.39 7.36
CA GLY A 438 19.31 15.72 8.42
C GLY A 438 19.49 14.59 9.44
N LEU A 439 18.39 14.01 9.92
CA LEU A 439 18.40 12.87 10.85
C LEU A 439 19.03 11.62 10.21
N PHE A 440 18.73 11.35 8.94
CA PHE A 440 19.37 10.26 8.17
C PHE A 440 20.89 10.49 8.06
N LYS A 441 21.31 11.68 7.63
CA LYS A 441 22.75 11.99 7.43
C LYS A 441 23.53 12.00 8.73
N LYS A 442 22.96 12.56 9.81
CA LYS A 442 23.66 12.75 11.08
C LYS A 442 23.69 11.46 11.91
N TYR A 443 22.58 10.74 12.01
CA TYR A 443 22.43 9.60 12.91
C TYR A 443 22.29 8.25 12.20
N GLY A 444 22.12 8.24 10.87
CA GLY A 444 21.87 7.03 10.10
C GLY A 444 20.45 6.46 10.28
N ILE A 445 19.50 7.27 10.76
CA ILE A 445 18.09 6.86 10.91
C ILE A 445 17.48 6.63 9.54
N ARG A 446 16.99 5.42 9.28
CA ARG A 446 16.41 5.05 7.97
C ARG A 446 14.92 4.82 8.00
N THR A 447 14.34 4.54 9.15
CA THR A 447 12.92 4.20 9.26
C THR A 447 12.17 5.27 10.06
N PHE A 448 11.14 5.84 9.44
CA PHE A 448 10.31 6.88 10.05
C PHE A 448 8.83 6.50 10.02
N LYS A 449 8.17 6.53 11.19
CA LYS A 449 6.71 6.55 11.26
C LYS A 449 6.23 7.94 10.88
N ILE A 450 5.46 8.04 9.83
CA ILE A 450 4.86 9.31 9.39
C ILE A 450 3.43 9.36 9.88
N ASP A 451 3.25 10.06 10.98
CA ASP A 451 1.97 10.23 11.66
C ASP A 451 1.33 11.58 11.34
N GLY A 452 0.13 11.78 11.83
CA GLY A 452 -0.55 13.05 11.79
C GLY A 452 -0.84 13.61 10.39
N VAL A 453 -0.69 12.80 9.35
CA VAL A 453 -0.98 13.21 7.96
C VAL A 453 -2.43 13.70 7.85
N ASN A 454 -2.60 14.88 7.30
CA ASN A 454 -3.90 15.46 7.00
C ASN A 454 -3.88 16.08 5.61
N LEU A 455 -4.64 15.52 4.68
CA LEU A 455 -4.70 15.92 3.28
C LEU A 455 -6.07 16.53 2.97
N PRO A 456 -6.36 17.79 3.43
CA PRO A 456 -7.67 18.40 3.30
C PRO A 456 -7.99 18.88 1.88
N ASP A 457 -6.96 19.10 1.08
CA ASP A 457 -7.07 19.68 -0.28
C ASP A 457 -5.95 19.14 -1.19
N LYS A 458 -6.05 19.45 -2.47
CA LYS A 458 -5.10 18.97 -3.50
C LYS A 458 -3.69 19.51 -3.29
N THR A 459 -3.51 20.72 -2.79
CA THR A 459 -2.20 21.31 -2.52
C THR A 459 -1.49 20.55 -1.41
N ALA A 460 -2.19 20.23 -0.31
CA ALA A 460 -1.66 19.41 0.78
C ALA A 460 -1.22 18.02 0.28
N GLU A 461 -2.06 17.37 -0.54
CA GLU A 461 -1.74 16.06 -1.10
C GLU A 461 -0.48 16.09 -1.99
N LEU A 462 -0.36 17.09 -2.85
CA LEU A 462 0.81 17.27 -3.72
C LEU A 462 2.06 17.65 -2.93
N ASN A 463 1.96 18.50 -1.92
CA ASN A 463 3.06 18.88 -1.06
C ASN A 463 3.56 17.69 -0.22
N PHE A 464 2.63 16.87 0.28
CA PHE A 464 3.00 15.64 0.97
C PHE A 464 3.74 14.66 0.05
N ARG A 465 3.33 14.53 -1.21
CA ARG A 465 4.06 13.73 -2.21
C ARG A 465 5.47 14.30 -2.48
N LYS A 466 5.59 15.62 -2.65
CA LYS A 466 6.89 16.30 -2.82
C LYS A 466 7.82 16.05 -1.62
N PHE A 467 7.28 16.06 -0.40
CA PHE A 467 8.01 15.71 0.82
C PHE A 467 8.60 14.30 0.74
N LEU A 468 7.77 13.29 0.43
CA LEU A 468 8.20 11.90 0.31
C LEU A 468 9.23 11.71 -0.82
N ASP A 469 9.01 12.36 -1.97
CA ASP A 469 9.92 12.31 -3.12
C ASP A 469 11.29 12.91 -2.80
N LYS A 470 11.33 14.10 -2.16
CA LYS A 470 12.58 14.78 -1.80
C LYS A 470 13.41 13.92 -0.85
N VAL A 471 12.80 13.37 0.20
CA VAL A 471 13.49 12.48 1.14
C VAL A 471 14.00 11.22 0.42
N SER A 472 13.14 10.56 -0.39
CA SER A 472 13.52 9.34 -1.12
C SER A 472 14.71 9.58 -2.05
N GLN A 473 14.72 10.69 -2.78
CA GLN A 473 15.80 11.06 -3.70
C GLN A 473 17.09 11.39 -2.95
N ALA A 474 17.02 12.24 -1.92
CA ALA A 474 18.19 12.71 -1.18
C ALA A 474 18.87 11.62 -0.34
N THR A 475 18.17 10.51 -0.08
CA THR A 475 18.67 9.36 0.69
C THR A 475 18.92 8.12 -0.18
N ASP A 476 18.96 8.29 -1.51
CA ASP A 476 19.09 7.20 -2.47
C ASP A 476 18.10 6.04 -2.18
N LYS A 477 16.87 6.40 -1.84
CA LYS A 477 15.77 5.47 -1.52
C LYS A 477 16.07 4.49 -0.36
N GLN A 478 17.00 4.86 0.52
CA GLN A 478 17.33 4.07 1.71
C GLN A 478 16.34 4.29 2.85
N VAL A 479 15.70 5.47 2.90
CA VAL A 479 14.66 5.73 3.90
C VAL A 479 13.41 4.90 3.61
N VAL A 480 12.85 4.32 4.66
CA VAL A 480 11.59 3.58 4.67
C VAL A 480 10.56 4.39 5.47
N PHE A 481 9.45 4.67 4.85
CA PHE A 481 8.32 5.30 5.54
C PHE A 481 7.35 4.24 6.04
N ASN A 482 6.94 4.35 7.29
CA ASN A 482 5.80 3.64 7.86
C ASN A 482 4.65 4.64 7.93
N LEU A 483 3.85 4.68 6.86
CA LEU A 483 2.77 5.65 6.70
C LEU A 483 1.59 5.26 7.59
N ASP A 484 1.25 6.11 8.54
CA ASP A 484 0.12 5.87 9.42
C ASP A 484 -1.20 6.08 8.67
N VAL A 485 -2.05 5.04 8.65
CA VAL A 485 -3.35 5.03 7.96
C VAL A 485 -4.52 4.84 8.95
N THR A 486 -4.29 5.06 10.25
CA THR A 486 -5.26 4.74 11.30
C THR A 486 -6.39 5.75 11.50
N ALA A 487 -6.30 6.92 10.90
CA ALA A 487 -7.32 7.98 11.03
C ALA A 487 -7.54 8.71 9.71
N GLY A 488 -8.70 9.33 9.52
CA GLY A 488 -9.15 9.92 8.27
C GLY A 488 -8.25 10.99 7.65
N ARG A 489 -8.49 11.33 6.38
CA ARG A 489 -7.74 12.25 5.51
C ARG A 489 -6.28 11.84 5.27
N ARG A 490 -6.01 10.55 5.27
CA ARG A 490 -4.70 9.94 4.99
C ARG A 490 -4.71 9.24 3.63
N GLY A 491 -3.56 8.69 3.21
CA GLY A 491 -3.41 8.08 1.89
C GLY A 491 -4.14 6.74 1.68
N GLY A 492 -4.65 6.12 2.75
CA GLY A 492 -5.27 4.80 2.68
C GLY A 492 -4.30 3.70 2.24
N TYR A 493 -4.85 2.64 1.62
CA TYR A 493 -4.09 1.42 1.31
C TYR A 493 -3.50 1.37 -0.10
N HIS A 494 -3.94 2.26 -1.02
CA HIS A 494 -3.65 2.13 -2.46
C HIS A 494 -3.06 3.37 -3.12
N TYR A 495 -2.84 4.48 -2.40
CA TYR A 495 -2.47 5.75 -3.03
C TYR A 495 -0.98 6.09 -2.95
N PHE A 496 -0.29 5.75 -1.85
CA PHE A 496 1.15 6.01 -1.65
C PHE A 496 1.95 4.70 -1.57
N ASN A 497 1.60 3.73 -2.40
CA ASN A 497 2.16 2.38 -2.33
C ASN A 497 3.66 2.31 -2.59
N GLU A 498 4.18 3.23 -3.38
CA GLU A 498 5.57 3.28 -3.80
C GLU A 498 6.56 3.69 -2.68
N TYR A 499 6.08 4.32 -1.60
CA TYR A 499 6.98 4.94 -0.61
C TYR A 499 7.37 4.05 0.56
N GLY A 500 6.54 3.11 0.98
CA GLY A 500 6.90 2.29 2.14
C GLY A 500 5.81 1.37 2.65
N ASN A 501 5.88 1.14 3.96
CA ASN A 501 4.94 0.31 4.70
C ASN A 501 3.75 1.12 5.22
N LEU A 502 2.73 0.43 5.71
CA LEU A 502 1.53 1.01 6.30
C LEU A 502 1.49 0.69 7.79
N PHE A 503 1.45 1.72 8.62
CA PHE A 503 1.28 1.59 10.05
C PHE A 503 -0.22 1.49 10.35
N LEU A 504 -0.67 0.31 10.81
CA LEU A 504 -2.09 -0.05 10.94
C LEU A 504 -2.46 -0.35 12.39
N GLU A 505 -1.87 0.35 13.32
CA GLU A 505 -2.21 0.25 14.72
C GLU A 505 -3.16 1.37 15.11
N ASN A 506 -3.99 1.19 16.09
CA ASN A 506 -4.67 2.20 16.89
C ASN A 506 -5.52 1.58 18.02
N ARG A 507 -5.02 0.53 18.66
CA ARG A 507 -5.70 -0.15 19.76
C ARG A 507 -4.89 -0.05 21.04
N TYR A 508 -5.60 0.06 22.17
CA TYR A 508 -5.00 0.29 23.46
C TYR A 508 -5.73 -0.50 24.56
N THR A 509 -4.99 -1.09 25.47
CA THR A 509 -5.59 -1.80 26.60
C THR A 509 -6.30 -0.86 27.58
N ASP A 510 -5.80 0.37 27.74
CA ASP A 510 -6.42 1.37 28.61
C ASP A 510 -7.76 1.92 28.09
N TRP A 511 -8.00 1.82 26.78
CA TRP A 511 -9.29 2.14 26.16
C TRP A 511 -10.24 0.94 26.04
N GLN A 512 -9.81 -0.26 26.46
CA GLN A 512 -10.58 -1.50 26.32
C GLN A 512 -10.99 -1.82 24.88
N ASN A 513 -10.21 -1.40 23.90
CA ASN A 513 -10.49 -1.65 22.48
C ASN A 513 -9.53 -2.65 21.82
N TYR A 514 -8.58 -3.22 22.57
CA TYR A 514 -7.72 -4.29 22.09
C TYR A 514 -8.34 -5.66 22.32
N TYR A 515 -8.77 -6.30 21.23
CA TYR A 515 -9.27 -7.67 21.23
C TYR A 515 -8.48 -8.47 20.19
N PRO A 516 -7.78 -9.55 20.57
CA PRO A 516 -6.93 -10.31 19.66
C PRO A 516 -7.64 -10.79 18.39
N TYR A 517 -8.88 -11.25 18.51
CA TYR A 517 -9.69 -11.68 17.36
C TYR A 517 -9.99 -10.50 16.41
N ALA A 518 -10.17 -9.30 16.90
CA ALA A 518 -10.47 -8.12 16.07
C ALA A 518 -9.24 -7.68 15.28
N THR A 519 -8.05 -7.70 15.91
CA THR A 519 -6.77 -7.47 15.20
C THR A 519 -6.54 -8.54 14.12
N LEU A 520 -6.73 -9.82 14.47
CA LEU A 520 -6.63 -10.93 13.52
C LEU A 520 -7.61 -10.75 12.34
N ARG A 521 -8.85 -10.34 12.64
CA ARG A 521 -9.90 -10.11 11.64
C ARG A 521 -9.53 -8.99 10.67
N ASN A 522 -9.04 -7.86 11.17
CA ASN A 522 -8.62 -6.74 10.34
C ASN A 522 -7.50 -7.15 9.36
N LEU A 523 -6.49 -7.85 9.86
CA LEU A 523 -5.43 -8.38 9.03
C LEU A 523 -5.95 -9.40 8.01
N TRP A 524 -6.83 -10.33 8.44
CA TRP A 524 -7.40 -11.37 7.59
C TRP A 524 -8.21 -10.77 6.43
N MET A 525 -9.04 -9.76 6.71
CA MET A 525 -9.85 -9.10 5.69
C MET A 525 -9.00 -8.32 4.69
N LEU A 526 -8.03 -7.54 5.16
CA LEU A 526 -7.13 -6.76 4.31
C LEU A 526 -6.21 -7.64 3.48
N SER A 527 -5.73 -8.76 4.03
CA SER A 527 -4.80 -9.68 3.37
C SER A 527 -5.32 -10.24 2.05
N LYS A 528 -6.63 -10.24 1.86
CA LYS A 528 -7.25 -10.66 0.60
C LYS A 528 -6.91 -9.70 -0.55
N TYR A 529 -6.81 -8.39 -0.27
CA TYR A 529 -6.75 -7.34 -1.28
C TYR A 529 -5.47 -6.51 -1.25
N VAL A 530 -4.70 -6.55 -0.17
CA VAL A 530 -3.47 -5.76 0.01
C VAL A 530 -2.35 -6.69 0.49
N PRO A 531 -1.10 -6.55 0.00
CA PRO A 531 0.02 -7.34 0.48
C PRO A 531 0.26 -7.12 1.97
N THR A 532 0.14 -8.18 2.77
CA THR A 532 0.27 -8.10 4.23
C THR A 532 1.69 -7.74 4.67
N GLN A 533 2.68 -8.06 3.86
CA GLN A 533 4.09 -7.70 4.09
C GLN A 533 4.32 -6.19 4.22
N ARG A 534 3.34 -5.39 3.83
CA ARG A 534 3.36 -3.93 3.97
C ARG A 534 2.74 -3.43 5.27
N PHE A 535 2.02 -4.26 6.01
CA PHE A 535 1.33 -3.83 7.23
C PHE A 535 2.18 -4.02 8.47
N GLN A 536 2.29 -2.98 9.28
CA GLN A 536 2.64 -3.12 10.68
C GLN A 536 1.36 -3.35 11.46
N ILE A 537 1.28 -4.48 12.15
CA ILE A 537 0.10 -4.88 12.91
C ILE A 537 0.49 -5.18 14.36
N GLU A 538 -0.33 -4.71 15.29
CA GLU A 538 0.01 -4.69 16.71
C GLU A 538 -0.22 -6.02 17.43
N PHE A 539 0.63 -6.28 18.44
CA PHE A 539 0.33 -7.11 19.60
C PHE A 539 0.71 -6.35 20.87
N LEU A 540 -0.12 -6.46 21.92
CA LEU A 540 -0.03 -5.61 23.09
C LEU A 540 0.38 -6.38 24.35
N ASN A 541 0.74 -5.64 25.39
CA ASN A 541 1.02 -6.17 26.72
C ASN A 541 -0.29 -6.61 27.39
N LYS A 542 -0.58 -7.92 27.34
CA LYS A 542 -1.82 -8.51 27.86
C LYS A 542 -2.02 -8.38 29.37
N TRP A 543 -0.96 -8.13 30.12
CA TRP A 543 -1.01 -7.99 31.57
C TRP A 543 -1.36 -6.56 32.01
N ARG A 544 -1.10 -5.59 31.12
CA ARG A 544 -1.43 -4.19 31.38
C ARG A 544 -2.93 -3.98 31.26
N ASN A 545 -3.54 -3.33 32.25
CA ASN A 545 -4.98 -3.06 32.30
C ASN A 545 -5.87 -4.32 32.16
N ALA A 546 -5.38 -5.50 32.55
CA ALA A 546 -6.14 -6.75 32.42
C ALA A 546 -7.45 -6.71 33.23
N ASP A 547 -7.46 -6.01 34.37
CA ASP A 547 -8.62 -5.76 35.23
C ASP A 547 -9.76 -5.04 34.51
N LYS A 548 -9.46 -4.18 33.53
CA LYS A 548 -10.49 -3.46 32.77
C LYS A 548 -11.34 -4.38 31.91
N TYR A 549 -10.82 -5.53 31.49
CA TYR A 549 -11.55 -6.50 30.67
C TYR A 549 -12.43 -7.44 31.51
N ALA A 550 -12.28 -7.43 32.84
CA ALA A 550 -13.04 -8.28 33.75
C ALA A 550 -13.11 -9.75 33.27
N ASP A 551 -14.31 -10.34 33.22
CA ASP A 551 -14.54 -11.71 32.80
C ASP A 551 -14.85 -11.85 31.29
N ASP A 552 -14.52 -10.85 30.47
CA ASP A 552 -14.75 -10.94 29.02
C ASP A 552 -13.94 -12.09 28.41
N PRO A 553 -14.58 -13.14 27.87
CA PRO A 553 -13.90 -14.32 27.36
C PRO A 553 -13.01 -14.03 26.13
N PHE A 554 -13.17 -12.87 25.48
CA PHE A 554 -12.37 -12.41 24.35
C PHE A 554 -11.31 -11.40 24.73
N GLY A 555 -11.23 -11.02 26.02
CA GLY A 555 -10.20 -10.12 26.52
C GLY A 555 -8.78 -10.70 26.35
N PRO A 556 -7.74 -9.85 26.21
CA PRO A 556 -6.38 -10.27 25.89
C PRO A 556 -5.77 -11.21 26.93
N ALA A 557 -6.18 -11.15 28.18
CA ALA A 557 -5.71 -12.03 29.26
C ALA A 557 -5.96 -13.52 28.98
N ASN A 558 -7.00 -13.87 28.20
CA ASN A 558 -7.38 -15.25 27.86
C ASN A 558 -6.51 -15.89 26.77
N TYR A 559 -5.55 -15.18 26.23
CA TYR A 559 -4.63 -15.67 25.18
C TYR A 559 -3.21 -15.77 25.73
N SER A 560 -2.44 -16.72 25.23
CA SER A 560 -1.01 -16.77 25.53
C SER A 560 -0.27 -15.65 24.77
N PHE A 561 0.85 -15.16 25.31
CA PHE A 561 1.56 -14.04 24.70
C PHE A 561 2.12 -14.38 23.31
N ASP A 562 2.53 -15.63 23.10
CA ASP A 562 2.95 -16.12 21.79
C ASP A 562 1.81 -16.22 20.79
N TYR A 563 0.55 -16.43 21.23
CA TYR A 563 -0.62 -16.36 20.37
C TYR A 563 -0.84 -14.92 19.87
N LEU A 564 -0.72 -13.92 20.76
CA LEU A 564 -0.84 -12.50 20.35
C LEU A 564 0.20 -12.13 19.31
N PHE A 565 1.44 -12.58 19.49
CA PHE A 565 2.48 -12.40 18.48
C PHE A 565 2.16 -13.16 17.20
N ALA A 566 1.64 -14.38 17.27
CA ALA A 566 1.35 -15.20 16.10
C ALA A 566 0.34 -14.54 15.14
N ILE A 567 -0.61 -13.77 15.66
CA ILE A 567 -1.56 -12.98 14.85
C ILE A 567 -0.82 -12.08 13.84
N THR A 568 0.33 -11.55 14.23
CA THR A 568 1.09 -10.59 13.42
C THR A 568 2.05 -11.21 12.41
N MET A 569 2.29 -12.54 12.48
CA MET A 569 3.31 -13.23 11.67
C MET A 569 3.09 -13.14 10.16
N ALA A 570 1.84 -12.98 9.72
CA ALA A 570 1.52 -12.80 8.30
C ALA A 570 1.81 -11.38 7.78
N ALA A 571 2.22 -10.48 8.67
CA ALA A 571 2.51 -9.06 8.41
C ALA A 571 3.84 -8.67 9.07
N GLN A 572 4.08 -7.37 9.28
CA GLN A 572 5.22 -6.86 10.04
C GLN A 572 4.80 -6.74 11.51
N PRO A 573 5.32 -7.57 12.43
CA PRO A 573 4.96 -7.51 13.83
C PRO A 573 5.31 -6.18 14.48
N LEU A 574 4.33 -5.57 15.16
CA LEU A 574 4.46 -4.35 15.94
C LEU A 574 4.20 -4.65 17.43
N ALA A 575 5.26 -4.71 18.22
CA ALA A 575 5.17 -4.74 19.67
C ALA A 575 4.75 -3.36 20.16
N TRP A 576 3.47 -3.19 20.46
CA TRP A 576 2.87 -1.90 20.81
C TRP A 576 2.84 -1.73 22.33
N PHE A 577 4.04 -1.68 22.93
CA PHE A 577 4.24 -1.61 24.37
C PHE A 577 5.68 -1.24 24.74
N GLU A 578 5.90 -0.91 26.02
CA GLU A 578 7.22 -0.78 26.64
C GLU A 578 7.77 -2.16 27.03
N GLY A 579 8.93 -2.53 26.48
CA GLY A 579 9.56 -3.82 26.76
C GLY A 579 9.98 -4.01 28.21
N THR A 580 10.38 -2.91 28.89
CA THR A 580 10.70 -2.92 30.33
C THR A 580 9.49 -3.15 31.24
N GLY A 581 8.27 -2.95 30.70
CA GLY A 581 7.00 -3.20 31.41
C GLY A 581 6.50 -4.65 31.32
N LEU A 582 7.19 -5.50 30.57
CA LEU A 582 6.79 -6.91 30.43
C LEU A 582 7.22 -7.77 31.62
N PRO A 583 6.37 -8.71 32.08
CA PRO A 583 6.78 -9.68 33.09
C PRO A 583 7.75 -10.72 32.51
N GLU A 584 8.47 -11.43 33.40
CA GLU A 584 9.43 -12.47 33.01
C GLU A 584 8.77 -13.58 32.15
N GLU A 585 7.50 -13.88 32.39
CA GLU A 585 6.70 -14.83 31.62
C GLU A 585 6.67 -14.46 30.14
N ALA A 586 6.51 -13.17 29.82
CA ALA A 586 6.53 -12.69 28.41
C ALA A 586 7.85 -13.03 27.72
N MET A 587 8.97 -12.87 28.43
CA MET A 587 10.29 -13.21 27.90
C MET A 587 10.45 -14.70 27.70
N LYS A 588 9.98 -15.53 28.65
CA LYS A 588 10.05 -17.00 28.55
C LYS A 588 9.24 -17.56 27.38
N VAL A 589 8.04 -17.01 27.15
CA VAL A 589 7.11 -17.50 26.13
C VAL A 589 7.35 -16.84 24.78
N GLY A 590 7.51 -15.51 24.75
CA GLY A 590 7.57 -14.73 23.52
C GLY A 590 8.93 -14.78 22.83
N ALA A 591 10.03 -14.60 23.57
CA ALA A 591 11.35 -14.46 22.96
C ALA A 591 11.78 -15.67 22.11
N PRO A 592 11.58 -16.94 22.52
CA PRO A 592 11.91 -18.09 21.67
C PRO A 592 11.10 -18.11 20.38
N VAL A 593 9.82 -17.75 20.46
CA VAL A 593 8.91 -17.73 19.31
C VAL A 593 9.29 -16.62 18.33
N ILE A 594 9.57 -15.42 18.82
CA ILE A 594 9.99 -14.28 17.99
C ILE A 594 11.32 -14.59 17.29
N ARG A 595 12.31 -15.15 17.99
CA ARG A 595 13.59 -15.54 17.37
C ARG A 595 13.38 -16.59 16.28
N LYS A 596 12.56 -17.60 16.55
CA LYS A 596 12.27 -18.65 15.56
C LYS A 596 11.51 -18.10 14.34
N TYR A 597 10.58 -17.16 14.55
CA TYR A 597 9.92 -16.49 13.47
C TYR A 597 10.89 -15.68 12.58
N ARG A 598 11.82 -14.95 13.18
CA ARG A 598 12.84 -14.17 12.43
C ARG A 598 13.68 -15.04 11.49
N GLU A 599 13.95 -16.30 11.85
CA GLU A 599 14.69 -17.24 10.96
C GLU A 599 13.92 -17.53 9.67
N ILE A 600 12.60 -17.44 9.67
CA ILE A 600 11.76 -17.83 8.54
C ILE A 600 10.95 -16.67 7.95
N GLN A 601 11.01 -15.48 8.55
CA GLN A 601 10.20 -14.33 8.15
C GLN A 601 10.34 -14.04 6.65
N SER A 602 11.56 -13.93 6.14
CA SER A 602 11.80 -13.66 4.73
C SER A 602 11.30 -14.78 3.81
N ASP A 603 11.45 -16.06 4.18
CA ASP A 603 10.94 -17.18 3.38
C ASP A 603 9.40 -17.19 3.36
N LEU A 604 8.77 -16.89 4.48
CA LEU A 604 7.31 -16.76 4.61
C LEU A 604 6.78 -15.58 3.81
N HIS A 605 7.40 -14.40 3.92
CA HIS A 605 6.98 -13.17 3.25
C HIS A 605 7.31 -13.13 1.76
N ASN A 606 8.19 -13.98 1.28
CA ASN A 606 8.49 -14.11 -0.14
C ASN A 606 7.37 -14.81 -0.95
N GLY A 607 6.36 -15.36 -0.27
CA GLY A 607 5.14 -15.89 -0.88
C GLY A 607 4.02 -14.86 -0.94
N ASP A 608 3.01 -15.15 -1.75
CA ASP A 608 1.76 -14.41 -1.74
C ASP A 608 0.91 -14.86 -0.55
N ILE A 609 0.72 -13.96 0.41
CA ILE A 609 -0.02 -14.28 1.63
C ILE A 609 -1.50 -13.92 1.45
N PHE A 610 -2.36 -14.93 1.62
CA PHE A 610 -3.80 -14.82 1.51
C PHE A 610 -4.50 -15.40 2.73
N PRO A 611 -5.72 -14.94 3.05
CA PRO A 611 -6.50 -15.50 4.14
C PRO A 611 -7.04 -16.87 3.76
N ILE A 612 -7.18 -17.75 4.77
CA ILE A 612 -7.83 -19.07 4.67
C ILE A 612 -8.74 -19.31 5.87
N GLY A 613 -9.67 -20.27 5.75
CA GLY A 613 -10.65 -20.59 6.78
C GLY A 613 -11.76 -19.56 6.88
N ASP A 614 -12.38 -19.48 8.06
CA ASP A 614 -13.47 -18.57 8.32
C ASP A 614 -12.96 -17.20 8.80
N GLU A 615 -13.77 -16.16 8.60
CA GLU A 615 -13.47 -14.83 9.14
C GLU A 615 -13.32 -14.91 10.67
N PRO A 616 -12.25 -14.33 11.24
CA PRO A 616 -12.03 -14.32 12.68
C PRO A 616 -13.20 -13.70 13.45
N SER A 617 -13.64 -14.38 14.50
CA SER A 617 -14.79 -13.99 15.31
C SER A 617 -14.58 -14.23 16.82
N GLY A 618 -13.41 -14.69 17.22
CA GLY A 618 -13.11 -15.23 18.53
C GLY A 618 -13.53 -16.71 18.68
N ARG A 619 -14.20 -17.30 17.68
CA ARG A 619 -14.68 -18.68 17.70
C ARG A 619 -14.42 -19.45 16.40
N SER A 620 -13.68 -18.88 15.49
CA SER A 620 -13.42 -19.42 14.15
C SER A 620 -12.25 -20.39 14.11
N TRP A 621 -12.18 -21.18 13.04
CA TRP A 621 -10.96 -21.74 12.51
C TRP A 621 -10.53 -20.87 11.33
N THR A 622 -9.40 -20.24 11.45
CA THR A 622 -8.95 -19.18 10.55
C THR A 622 -7.44 -19.24 10.34
N GLY A 623 -6.94 -18.44 9.42
CA GLY A 623 -5.50 -18.36 9.22
C GLY A 623 -5.08 -17.71 7.93
N PHE A 624 -3.82 -17.92 7.60
CA PHE A 624 -3.18 -17.41 6.39
C PHE A 624 -2.39 -18.51 5.69
N GLN A 625 -2.32 -18.41 4.38
CA GLN A 625 -1.43 -19.22 3.57
C GLN A 625 -0.47 -18.33 2.78
N SER A 626 0.83 -18.58 2.94
CA SER A 626 1.85 -18.06 2.04
C SER A 626 2.03 -19.04 0.89
N VAL A 627 1.75 -18.60 -0.32
CA VAL A 627 1.74 -19.42 -1.54
C VAL A 627 2.98 -19.14 -2.36
N ARG A 628 3.77 -20.19 -2.63
CA ARG A 628 4.92 -20.17 -3.56
C ARG A 628 4.93 -21.42 -4.41
N GLU A 629 5.69 -21.37 -5.49
CA GLU A 629 5.93 -22.55 -6.31
C GLU A 629 6.66 -23.64 -5.50
N GLY A 630 6.09 -24.84 -5.47
CA GLY A 630 6.64 -26.02 -4.82
C GLY A 630 6.59 -26.07 -3.29
N LYS A 631 6.31 -24.95 -2.61
CA LYS A 631 6.32 -24.87 -1.14
C LYS A 631 5.50 -23.69 -0.62
N GLY A 632 5.36 -23.57 0.69
CA GLY A 632 4.75 -22.41 1.34
C GLY A 632 4.59 -22.60 2.84
N TYR A 633 3.73 -21.76 3.42
CA TYR A 633 3.45 -21.79 4.85
C TYR A 633 1.96 -21.71 5.12
N PHE A 634 1.53 -22.32 6.22
CA PHE A 634 0.21 -22.12 6.81
C PHE A 634 0.37 -21.55 8.21
N ILE A 635 -0.30 -20.46 8.52
CA ILE A 635 -0.48 -19.95 9.88
C ILE A 635 -1.93 -20.22 10.24
N ILE A 636 -2.16 -21.21 11.11
CA ILE A 636 -3.49 -21.71 11.45
C ILE A 636 -3.83 -21.31 12.87
N PHE A 637 -5.01 -20.76 13.08
CA PHE A 637 -5.58 -20.43 14.38
C PHE A 637 -6.85 -21.24 14.63
N ARG A 638 -6.91 -21.85 15.80
CA ARG A 638 -8.15 -22.28 16.42
C ARG A 638 -8.48 -21.30 17.52
N GLU A 639 -9.46 -20.46 17.29
CA GLU A 639 -10.00 -19.58 18.34
C GLU A 639 -10.76 -20.41 19.40
N ALA A 640 -11.70 -19.83 20.16
CA ALA A 640 -12.50 -20.54 21.16
C ALA A 640 -13.54 -21.52 20.51
N ASN A 641 -13.14 -22.22 19.47
CA ASN A 641 -13.96 -23.20 18.75
C ASN A 641 -13.96 -24.56 19.47
N ASP A 642 -15.12 -25.25 19.53
CA ASP A 642 -15.24 -26.52 20.24
C ASP A 642 -14.61 -27.70 19.50
N SER A 643 -14.59 -27.67 18.15
CA SER A 643 -14.01 -28.75 17.35
C SER A 643 -12.48 -28.69 17.32
N PRO A 644 -11.77 -29.76 17.70
CA PRO A 644 -10.31 -29.80 17.59
C PRO A 644 -9.82 -30.01 16.15
N LYS A 645 -10.71 -30.32 15.20
CA LYS A 645 -10.41 -30.52 13.79
C LYS A 645 -11.33 -29.69 12.92
N TYR A 646 -10.79 -29.16 11.83
CA TYR A 646 -11.58 -28.36 10.90
C TYR A 646 -11.11 -28.52 9.45
N LYS A 647 -12.05 -28.56 8.51
CA LYS A 647 -11.80 -28.59 7.08
C LYS A 647 -11.71 -27.17 6.55
N MET A 648 -10.52 -26.72 6.16
CA MET A 648 -10.28 -25.38 5.65
C MET A 648 -10.04 -25.38 4.15
N LYS A 649 -10.72 -24.49 3.43
CA LYS A 649 -10.42 -24.21 2.04
C LYS A 649 -9.11 -23.43 1.96
N THR A 650 -8.17 -23.93 1.16
CA THR A 650 -6.83 -23.34 0.96
C THR A 650 -6.64 -22.83 -0.47
N TRP A 651 -5.47 -22.32 -0.77
CA TRP A 651 -5.07 -21.91 -2.12
C TRP A 651 -4.42 -23.03 -2.94
N LEU A 652 -4.38 -24.25 -2.40
CA LEU A 652 -3.91 -25.43 -3.12
C LEU A 652 -4.90 -25.85 -4.20
N LYS A 653 -4.37 -26.38 -5.32
CA LYS A 653 -5.21 -27.01 -6.34
C LYS A 653 -5.76 -28.33 -5.82
N PRO A 654 -6.98 -28.73 -6.20
CA PRO A 654 -7.51 -30.06 -5.89
C PRO A 654 -6.53 -31.15 -6.30
N GLY A 655 -6.41 -32.18 -5.46
CA GLY A 655 -5.50 -33.31 -5.69
C GLY A 655 -4.04 -33.08 -5.30
N THR A 656 -3.62 -31.88 -4.98
CA THR A 656 -2.25 -31.56 -4.57
C THR A 656 -1.88 -32.30 -3.29
N GLN A 657 -0.79 -33.06 -3.31
CA GLN A 657 -0.22 -33.70 -2.11
C GLN A 657 0.73 -32.72 -1.41
N ILE A 658 0.64 -32.67 -0.08
CA ILE A 658 1.50 -31.82 0.75
C ILE A 658 2.05 -32.61 1.94
N ASN A 659 3.25 -32.21 2.35
CA ASN A 659 3.85 -32.60 3.62
C ASN A 659 4.02 -31.34 4.48
N CYS A 660 3.36 -31.32 5.64
CA CYS A 660 3.37 -30.21 6.58
C CYS A 660 4.27 -30.52 7.78
N THR A 661 5.25 -29.65 8.04
CA THR A 661 6.13 -29.72 9.20
C THR A 661 5.87 -28.51 10.10
N PRO A 662 5.59 -28.70 11.40
CA PRO A 662 5.39 -27.59 12.31
C PRO A 662 6.72 -26.84 12.54
N VAL A 663 6.66 -25.51 12.51
CA VAL A 663 7.80 -24.63 12.77
C VAL A 663 7.67 -23.98 14.15
N ILE A 664 6.47 -23.48 14.47
CA ILE A 664 6.13 -22.79 15.73
C ILE A 664 4.69 -23.17 16.11
N GLY A 665 4.37 -23.15 17.42
CA GLY A 665 3.04 -23.37 17.95
C GLY A 665 2.71 -24.81 18.28
N LYS A 666 1.43 -25.18 18.31
CA LYS A 666 0.90 -26.45 18.88
C LYS A 666 0.61 -27.52 17.81
N GLY A 667 1.09 -27.33 16.59
CA GLY A 667 0.85 -28.27 15.49
C GLY A 667 1.69 -29.54 15.56
N LYS A 668 1.20 -30.59 14.87
CA LYS A 668 1.95 -31.84 14.62
C LYS A 668 2.21 -31.99 13.13
N ALA A 669 3.30 -32.69 12.76
CA ALA A 669 3.57 -33.00 11.36
C ALA A 669 2.49 -33.89 10.77
N PHE A 670 2.10 -33.62 9.53
CA PHE A 670 1.13 -34.45 8.81
C PHE A 670 1.34 -34.36 7.30
N SER A 671 0.81 -35.36 6.59
CA SER A 671 0.69 -35.35 5.14
C SER A 671 -0.78 -35.37 4.75
N ALA A 672 -1.13 -34.65 3.70
CA ALA A 672 -2.51 -34.61 3.24
C ALA A 672 -2.57 -34.46 1.71
N LYS A 673 -3.71 -34.84 1.14
CA LYS A 673 -4.07 -34.56 -0.24
C LYS A 673 -5.21 -33.54 -0.22
N ALA A 674 -5.04 -32.44 -0.93
CA ALA A 674 -6.07 -31.42 -1.05
C ALA A 674 -7.32 -31.99 -1.72
N GLY A 675 -8.46 -31.87 -1.04
CA GLY A 675 -9.76 -32.30 -1.55
C GLY A 675 -10.30 -31.33 -2.61
N ILE A 676 -11.59 -31.47 -2.91
CA ILE A 676 -12.33 -30.54 -3.78
C ILE A 676 -12.14 -29.13 -3.22
N ASP A 677 -11.97 -28.15 -4.08
CA ASP A 677 -11.71 -26.75 -3.75
C ASP A 677 -10.44 -26.48 -2.91
N GLY A 678 -9.48 -27.41 -2.92
CA GLY A 678 -8.24 -27.25 -2.16
C GLY A 678 -8.40 -27.42 -0.64
N VAL A 679 -9.40 -28.17 -0.20
CA VAL A 679 -9.70 -28.36 1.23
C VAL A 679 -8.65 -29.25 1.91
N ILE A 680 -8.13 -28.78 3.03
CA ILE A 680 -7.23 -29.52 3.94
C ILE A 680 -7.87 -29.58 5.34
N THR A 681 -7.70 -30.71 6.04
CA THR A 681 -8.10 -30.84 7.45
C THR A 681 -6.91 -30.50 8.35
N PHE A 682 -7.10 -29.52 9.22
CA PHE A 682 -6.13 -29.15 10.28
C PHE A 682 -6.64 -29.64 11.64
N GLU A 683 -5.70 -29.91 12.56
CA GLU A 683 -5.97 -30.33 13.93
C GLU A 683 -5.15 -29.50 14.91
N LEU A 684 -5.82 -28.88 15.89
CA LEU A 684 -5.24 -28.23 17.07
C LEU A 684 -6.06 -28.65 18.29
N LEU A 685 -5.44 -29.26 19.29
CA LEU A 685 -6.17 -29.85 20.44
C LEU A 685 -6.67 -28.80 21.43
N GLN A 686 -6.01 -27.63 21.51
CA GLN A 686 -6.34 -26.57 22.47
C GLN A 686 -7.10 -25.44 21.79
N LYS A 687 -8.10 -24.87 22.49
CA LYS A 687 -8.72 -23.61 22.10
C LYS A 687 -7.71 -22.46 22.26
N ASN A 688 -7.93 -21.36 21.58
CA ASN A 688 -7.05 -20.21 21.57
C ASN A 688 -5.59 -20.61 21.34
N SER A 689 -5.36 -21.44 20.32
CA SER A 689 -4.03 -21.94 19.94
C SER A 689 -3.77 -21.77 18.46
N TYR A 690 -2.49 -21.84 18.11
CA TYR A 690 -2.06 -21.69 16.71
C TYR A 690 -0.97 -22.69 16.34
N ALA A 691 -0.75 -22.83 15.04
CA ALA A 691 0.40 -23.52 14.47
C ALA A 691 0.87 -22.83 13.18
N LEU A 692 2.15 -22.62 13.09
CA LEU A 692 2.83 -22.24 11.85
C LEU A 692 3.48 -23.51 11.26
N TYR A 693 3.04 -23.87 10.06
CA TYR A 693 3.55 -24.99 9.30
C TYR A 693 4.32 -24.50 8.08
N LYS A 694 5.46 -25.14 7.79
CA LYS A 694 6.05 -25.14 6.46
C LYS A 694 5.49 -26.33 5.70
N TYR A 695 5.03 -26.13 4.46
CA TYR A 695 4.63 -27.24 3.60
C TYR A 695 5.47 -27.32 2.33
N THR A 696 5.65 -28.52 1.84
CA THR A 696 6.22 -28.82 0.52
C THR A 696 5.22 -29.63 -0.27
N LEU A 697 5.20 -29.40 -1.58
CA LEU A 697 4.39 -30.22 -2.47
C LEU A 697 5.02 -31.58 -2.61
N GLY A 698 4.21 -32.64 -2.53
CA GLY A 698 4.62 -34.01 -2.86
C GLY A 698 4.97 -34.10 -4.35
N LYS A 699 5.91 -34.96 -4.71
CA LYS A 699 6.15 -35.29 -6.12
C LYS A 699 4.86 -35.92 -6.69
N GLU A 700 4.37 -35.39 -7.79
CA GLU A 700 3.38 -36.11 -8.59
C GLU A 700 4.02 -37.46 -8.98
N LYS A 701 3.33 -38.56 -8.61
CA LYS A 701 3.73 -39.92 -9.02
C LYS A 701 3.31 -40.14 -10.46
#